data_2209cee83af371e5ef981888ee8f7cc4
#
_entry.id   2209cee83af371e5ef981888ee8f7cc4
#
_cell.length_a   1.000
_cell.length_b   1.000
_cell.length_c   1.000
_cell.angle_alpha   90.00
_cell.angle_beta   90.00
_cell.angle_gamma   90.00
#
_symmetry.space_group_name_H-M   'P 1'
#
loop_
_entity.id
_entity.type
_entity.pdbx_description
1 polymer ?
#
loop_
_entity_poly.entity_id
_entity_poly.type
_entity_poly.pdbx_seq_one_letter_code
_entity_poly.pdbx_strand_id
1 'polypeptide(L)'
;MKKITDAFCRLCQGMTAAIGAILLVMSASAMMIYGEMFSKGNAVGMTQAMLLMTVLISAGFVAAYRIFLKSGKRVAVILFAALVLLQIGFLLFVSHPMAISDPARVQNEALLMVQKQHGQMNMQDMYFQRYPNNHFIVVLFYYYYKLLSFVGIHKVWGPTVALNLVSIDIGVYLSWLTARRFKGISFANVLLGLFILCPTTYVWLTTVYTNTISFPFVMAILYLCLRLHQRRENMRGEYKLWAGLGALMAVGYWVRPTTIIPIIAVCMYFVIRFIQGETKDSARVYLAKAGVAAGVFVCCFMGCFGLVGRHMDRSKLSGQFPVTHWIMMGLNEQSGGEFSRSDEAYTMSYPTKEEKQKADVERIRERVSGMGAPGLLHQAGVKMYGVWALSDDDCFGKAGYASNFPGLYPYFMGHSNTWYLLFMQAFRVATFFFLLVSVLMQIRQRKFDISFVFSLTFLGAVLFFILWEANRKYNVCFMGVYMLLMADGIERCFRYVRGVERTGTGIRKRLGVCMAIFGVLCFGLTMQLQIKTVQGQEKTGENVVYHCRNYPDSVPVNTVDKKKAGQFKRRVVMEQTILQGQRIEAGDKEKITINFEVKEKKLLKQGKNLKKGLTKARALKNKIEKPSGRKEYRVEVISLQSRQKLYGRKVSQAQLDGKERLVIRLPRARRDSTKGYLVRLSHLGKKYTMVPKVSRFPDLNPYPYGSLYINGQKTSYDLSMSISKKHKDIQA
;
A
#
# COMPACT_ATOMS: atom_id res chain seq x y z
N MET A 1 -41.69 3.45 11.22
CA MET A 1 -40.32 2.87 11.11
C MET A 1 -40.04 2.32 9.71
N LYS A 2 -40.89 1.45 9.10
CA LYS A 2 -40.63 0.88 7.73
C LYS A 2 -40.43 1.96 6.65
N LYS A 3 -41.27 3.02 6.59
CA LYS A 3 -41.09 4.11 5.63
C LYS A 3 -39.77 4.86 5.77
N ILE A 4 -39.30 5.05 7.01
CA ILE A 4 -38.02 5.73 7.31
C ILE A 4 -36.84 4.85 6.86
N THR A 5 -36.88 3.55 7.16
CA THR A 5 -35.86 2.60 6.69
C THR A 5 -35.81 2.51 5.17
N ASP A 6 -36.96 2.50 4.49
CA ASP A 6 -37.01 2.51 3.03
C ASP A 6 -36.40 3.79 2.43
N ALA A 7 -36.72 4.94 3.02
CA ALA A 7 -36.14 6.23 2.60
C ALA A 7 -34.63 6.25 2.81
N PHE A 8 -34.17 5.76 3.96
CA PHE A 8 -32.74 5.64 4.27
C PHE A 8 -32.01 4.72 3.27
N CYS A 9 -32.56 3.54 2.97
CA CYS A 9 -31.97 2.62 2.00
C CYS A 9 -31.87 3.24 0.60
N ARG A 10 -32.91 3.96 0.16
CA ARG A 10 -32.91 4.68 -1.12
C ARG A 10 -31.86 5.80 -1.14
N LEU A 11 -31.71 6.53 -0.03
CA LEU A 11 -30.69 7.56 0.12
C LEU A 11 -29.29 6.93 -0.06
N CYS A 12 -28.98 5.84 0.66
CA CYS A 12 -27.71 5.14 0.56
C CYS A 12 -27.45 4.63 -0.87
N GLN A 13 -28.44 4.06 -1.54
CA GLN A 13 -28.32 3.64 -2.94
C GLN A 13 -28.10 4.82 -3.87
N GLY A 14 -28.82 5.93 -3.67
CA GLY A 14 -28.66 7.18 -4.44
C GLY A 14 -27.24 7.77 -4.28
N MET A 15 -26.75 7.83 -3.04
CA MET A 15 -25.37 8.25 -2.75
C MET A 15 -24.33 7.33 -3.41
N THR A 16 -24.55 6.02 -3.36
CA THR A 16 -23.64 5.05 -4.00
C THR A 16 -23.62 5.24 -5.51
N ALA A 17 -24.77 5.49 -6.14
CA ALA A 17 -24.86 5.76 -7.56
C ALA A 17 -24.16 7.09 -7.93
N ALA A 18 -24.37 8.15 -7.16
CA ALA A 18 -23.71 9.44 -7.37
C ALA A 18 -22.18 9.30 -7.26
N ILE A 19 -21.69 8.64 -6.20
CA ILE A 19 -20.26 8.36 -6.00
C ILE A 19 -19.72 7.51 -7.16
N GLY A 20 -20.44 6.45 -7.56
CA GLY A 20 -20.05 5.61 -8.68
C GLY A 20 -19.92 6.38 -9.99
N ALA A 21 -20.84 7.32 -10.27
CA ALA A 21 -20.77 8.18 -11.44
C ALA A 21 -19.60 9.16 -11.38
N ILE A 22 -19.34 9.77 -10.22
CA ILE A 22 -18.18 10.65 -10.01
C ILE A 22 -16.89 9.87 -10.25
N LEU A 23 -16.73 8.70 -9.65
CA LEU A 23 -15.53 7.87 -9.80
C LEU A 23 -15.35 7.36 -11.25
N LEU A 24 -16.43 7.08 -11.96
CA LEU A 24 -16.37 6.72 -13.37
C LEU A 24 -15.76 7.84 -14.22
N VAL A 25 -16.25 9.09 -14.04
CA VAL A 25 -15.73 10.24 -14.77
C VAL A 25 -14.29 10.54 -14.39
N MET A 26 -13.98 10.52 -13.09
CA MET A 26 -12.61 10.74 -12.59
C MET A 26 -11.64 9.68 -13.14
N SER A 27 -12.05 8.42 -13.19
CA SER A 27 -11.21 7.35 -13.73
C SER A 27 -11.02 7.47 -15.23
N ALA A 28 -12.05 7.90 -15.98
CA ALA A 28 -11.98 8.07 -17.41
C ALA A 28 -11.02 9.21 -17.83
N SER A 29 -10.86 10.23 -16.98
CA SER A 29 -9.95 11.36 -17.23
C SER A 29 -8.53 11.16 -16.66
N ALA A 30 -8.26 10.06 -15.97
CA ALA A 30 -7.00 9.84 -15.26
C ALA A 30 -5.75 9.90 -16.15
N MET A 31 -5.84 9.49 -17.42
CA MET A 31 -4.72 9.51 -18.37
C MET A 31 -4.23 10.90 -18.74
N MET A 32 -5.02 11.94 -18.51
CA MET A 32 -4.56 13.32 -18.67
C MET A 32 -3.42 13.64 -17.70
N ILE A 33 -3.50 13.17 -16.45
CA ILE A 33 -2.40 13.30 -15.48
C ILE A 33 -1.25 12.35 -15.81
N TYR A 34 -1.54 11.08 -16.10
CA TYR A 34 -0.48 10.12 -16.39
C TYR A 34 0.37 10.50 -17.58
N GLY A 35 -0.23 11.10 -18.62
CA GLY A 35 0.50 11.60 -19.76
C GLY A 35 1.53 12.65 -19.38
N GLU A 36 1.18 13.56 -18.49
CA GLU A 36 2.06 14.64 -18.02
C GLU A 36 3.11 14.12 -17.01
N MET A 37 2.68 13.38 -15.99
CA MET A 37 3.56 12.89 -14.92
C MET A 37 4.71 12.01 -15.44
N PHE A 38 4.44 11.15 -16.41
CA PHE A 38 5.43 10.19 -16.88
C PHE A 38 6.17 10.67 -18.13
N SER A 39 5.93 11.92 -18.58
CA SER A 39 6.52 12.49 -19.81
C SER A 39 6.39 11.52 -21.01
N LYS A 40 5.30 10.77 -21.06
CA LYS A 40 5.04 9.74 -22.08
C LYS A 40 4.31 10.31 -23.30
N GLY A 41 4.35 11.64 -23.48
CA GLY A 41 3.83 12.29 -24.65
C GLY A 41 2.34 12.66 -24.53
N ASN A 42 1.62 12.59 -25.60
CA ASN A 42 0.26 13.06 -25.81
C ASN A 42 -0.77 12.49 -24.79
N ALA A 43 -1.08 13.26 -23.74
CA ALA A 43 -2.08 12.88 -22.74
C ALA A 43 -3.48 12.64 -23.35
N VAL A 44 -3.83 13.41 -24.39
CA VAL A 44 -5.09 13.24 -25.13
C VAL A 44 -5.11 11.89 -25.84
N GLY A 45 -4.06 11.55 -26.57
CA GLY A 45 -3.95 10.25 -27.25
C GLY A 45 -3.96 9.06 -26.29
N MET A 46 -3.30 9.18 -25.14
CA MET A 46 -3.37 8.16 -24.07
C MET A 46 -4.79 8.02 -23.52
N THR A 47 -5.50 9.11 -23.32
CA THR A 47 -6.90 9.08 -22.87
C THR A 47 -7.79 8.41 -23.90
N GLN A 48 -7.65 8.75 -25.18
CA GLN A 48 -8.41 8.12 -26.27
C GLN A 48 -8.12 6.61 -26.36
N ALA A 49 -6.86 6.20 -26.32
CA ALA A 49 -6.45 4.80 -26.33
C ALA A 49 -7.02 4.03 -25.13
N MET A 50 -6.97 4.60 -23.92
CA MET A 50 -7.52 4.04 -22.71
C MET A 50 -9.05 3.90 -22.81
N LEU A 51 -9.77 4.91 -23.29
CA LEU A 51 -11.22 4.84 -23.47
C LEU A 51 -11.62 3.80 -24.52
N LEU A 52 -10.91 3.71 -25.65
CA LEU A 52 -11.12 2.65 -26.64
C LEU A 52 -10.90 1.26 -26.00
N MET A 53 -9.81 1.08 -25.27
CA MET A 53 -9.52 -0.16 -24.52
C MET A 53 -10.63 -0.47 -23.51
N THR A 54 -11.17 0.55 -22.82
CA THR A 54 -12.29 0.38 -21.89
C THR A 54 -13.53 -0.16 -22.58
N VAL A 55 -13.87 0.38 -23.75
CA VAL A 55 -15.02 -0.08 -24.55
C VAL A 55 -14.83 -1.54 -24.98
N LEU A 56 -13.66 -1.86 -25.52
CA LEU A 56 -13.34 -3.22 -25.98
C LEU A 56 -13.37 -4.23 -24.82
N ILE A 57 -12.75 -3.89 -23.69
CA ILE A 57 -12.76 -4.74 -22.48
C ILE A 57 -14.19 -4.92 -21.97
N SER A 58 -14.97 -3.84 -21.88
CA SER A 58 -16.35 -3.89 -21.39
C SER A 58 -17.25 -4.73 -22.30
N ALA A 59 -17.16 -4.54 -23.60
CA ALA A 59 -17.86 -5.37 -24.58
C ALA A 59 -17.44 -6.84 -24.48
N GLY A 60 -16.13 -7.09 -24.34
CA GLY A 60 -15.56 -8.42 -24.13
C GLY A 60 -16.12 -9.09 -22.87
N PHE A 61 -16.22 -8.38 -21.74
CA PHE A 61 -16.80 -8.93 -20.50
C PHE A 61 -18.27 -9.31 -20.66
N VAL A 62 -19.06 -8.45 -21.30
CA VAL A 62 -20.47 -8.75 -21.57
C VAL A 62 -20.62 -9.94 -22.53
N ALA A 63 -19.80 -10.01 -23.58
CA ALA A 63 -19.79 -11.14 -24.51
C ALA A 63 -19.33 -12.45 -23.85
N ALA A 64 -18.25 -12.39 -23.06
CA ALA A 64 -17.69 -13.53 -22.34
C ALA A 64 -18.66 -14.12 -21.31
N TYR A 65 -19.58 -13.30 -20.75
CA TYR A 65 -20.61 -13.79 -19.85
C TYR A 65 -21.40 -14.97 -20.46
N ARG A 66 -21.62 -14.95 -21.78
CA ARG A 66 -22.28 -16.05 -22.50
C ARG A 66 -21.55 -17.39 -22.37
N ILE A 67 -20.22 -17.35 -22.38
CA ILE A 67 -19.36 -18.55 -22.28
C ILE A 67 -19.55 -19.23 -20.92
N PHE A 68 -19.77 -18.43 -19.88
CA PHE A 68 -19.91 -18.94 -18.51
C PHE A 68 -21.34 -19.39 -18.15
N LEU A 69 -22.36 -19.13 -18.98
CA LEU A 69 -23.75 -19.48 -18.67
C LEU A 69 -23.97 -20.96 -18.32
N LYS A 70 -23.23 -21.85 -18.95
CA LYS A 70 -23.27 -23.30 -18.71
C LYS A 70 -22.08 -23.84 -17.93
N SER A 71 -21.26 -22.94 -17.36
CA SER A 71 -20.06 -23.34 -16.65
C SER A 71 -20.36 -23.94 -15.28
N GLY A 72 -19.66 -25.02 -14.94
CA GLY A 72 -19.83 -25.76 -13.69
C GLY A 72 -18.60 -25.67 -12.78
N LYS A 73 -18.54 -26.56 -11.79
CA LYS A 73 -17.44 -26.63 -10.81
C LYS A 73 -16.07 -26.90 -11.46
N ARG A 74 -16.01 -27.70 -12.54
CA ARG A 74 -14.74 -27.99 -13.25
C ARG A 74 -14.10 -26.70 -13.80
N VAL A 75 -14.92 -25.81 -14.36
CA VAL A 75 -14.45 -24.51 -14.86
C VAL A 75 -13.88 -23.66 -13.73
N ALA A 76 -14.53 -23.65 -12.55
CA ALA A 76 -13.99 -22.94 -11.39
C ALA A 76 -12.60 -23.43 -10.99
N VAL A 77 -12.37 -24.75 -10.95
CA VAL A 77 -11.06 -25.33 -10.61
C VAL A 77 -10.00 -24.92 -11.62
N ILE A 78 -10.33 -24.98 -12.93
CA ILE A 78 -9.42 -24.55 -14.00
C ILE A 78 -9.07 -23.06 -13.85
N LEU A 79 -10.06 -22.20 -13.60
CA LEU A 79 -9.84 -20.77 -13.43
C LEU A 79 -9.01 -20.45 -12.18
N PHE A 80 -9.24 -21.16 -11.05
CA PHE A 80 -8.39 -20.99 -9.87
C PHE A 80 -6.95 -21.44 -10.13
N ALA A 81 -6.77 -22.58 -10.78
CA ALA A 81 -5.43 -23.04 -11.15
C ALA A 81 -4.74 -22.03 -12.08
N ALA A 82 -5.46 -21.50 -13.07
CA ALA A 82 -4.94 -20.47 -13.96
C ALA A 82 -4.56 -19.19 -13.20
N LEU A 83 -5.39 -18.72 -12.25
CA LEU A 83 -5.08 -17.56 -11.42
C LEU A 83 -3.77 -17.77 -10.65
N VAL A 84 -3.65 -18.89 -9.92
CA VAL A 84 -2.44 -19.20 -9.13
C VAL A 84 -1.20 -19.31 -10.02
N LEU A 85 -1.30 -19.98 -11.16
CA LEU A 85 -0.19 -20.11 -12.12
C LEU A 85 0.24 -18.73 -12.67
N LEU A 86 -0.70 -17.87 -13.00
CA LEU A 86 -0.41 -16.51 -13.47
C LEU A 86 0.23 -15.64 -12.37
N GLN A 87 -0.23 -15.77 -11.13
CA GLN A 87 0.37 -15.08 -9.97
C GLN A 87 1.80 -15.56 -9.71
N ILE A 88 2.04 -16.86 -9.76
CA ILE A 88 3.40 -17.43 -9.67
C ILE A 88 4.25 -16.92 -10.83
N GLY A 89 3.71 -16.95 -12.05
CA GLY A 89 4.38 -16.41 -13.24
C GLY A 89 4.73 -14.92 -13.08
N PHE A 90 3.80 -14.12 -12.52
CA PHE A 90 4.06 -12.71 -12.23
C PHE A 90 5.21 -12.54 -11.22
N LEU A 91 5.22 -13.32 -10.15
CA LEU A 91 6.30 -13.30 -9.16
C LEU A 91 7.64 -13.76 -9.75
N LEU A 92 7.64 -14.72 -10.66
CA LEU A 92 8.90 -15.23 -11.25
C LEU A 92 9.44 -14.34 -12.37
N PHE A 93 8.58 -13.74 -13.19
CA PHE A 93 9.00 -13.11 -14.46
C PHE A 93 8.77 -11.60 -14.50
N VAL A 94 7.97 -11.03 -13.60
CA VAL A 94 7.64 -9.60 -13.63
C VAL A 94 8.22 -8.84 -12.45
N SER A 95 8.06 -9.28 -11.20
CA SER A 95 8.40 -8.43 -10.06
C SER A 95 8.88 -9.22 -8.84
N HIS A 96 10.05 -8.82 -8.33
CA HIS A 96 10.67 -9.35 -7.10
C HIS A 96 10.94 -8.23 -6.08
N PRO A 97 9.98 -7.36 -5.72
CA PRO A 97 10.26 -6.27 -4.81
C PRO A 97 10.56 -6.78 -3.40
N MET A 98 11.25 -5.94 -2.65
CA MET A 98 11.51 -6.12 -1.23
C MET A 98 10.48 -5.34 -0.42
N ALA A 99 10.27 -5.76 0.83
CA ALA A 99 9.46 -4.96 1.73
C ALA A 99 10.17 -3.64 2.06
N ILE A 100 9.42 -2.54 2.02
CA ILE A 100 9.89 -1.19 2.37
C ILE A 100 8.88 -0.53 3.31
N SER A 101 9.28 0.55 3.97
CA SER A 101 8.40 1.35 4.85
C SER A 101 7.71 0.50 5.93
N ASP A 102 6.40 0.68 6.16
CA ASP A 102 5.64 -0.02 7.19
C ASP A 102 5.68 -1.55 7.08
N PRO A 103 5.49 -2.17 5.89
CA PRO A 103 5.67 -3.61 5.72
C PRO A 103 7.03 -4.11 6.22
N ALA A 104 8.11 -3.39 5.91
CA ALA A 104 9.45 -3.77 6.35
C ALA A 104 9.62 -3.64 7.86
N ARG A 105 9.05 -2.59 8.49
CA ARG A 105 9.15 -2.38 9.93
C ARG A 105 8.48 -3.51 10.72
N VAL A 106 7.25 -3.86 10.37
CA VAL A 106 6.51 -4.91 11.08
C VAL A 106 7.12 -6.29 10.89
N GLN A 107 7.63 -6.58 9.68
CA GLN A 107 8.30 -7.86 9.39
C GLN A 107 9.66 -7.97 10.09
N ASN A 108 10.45 -6.90 10.09
CA ASN A 108 11.73 -6.87 10.79
C ASN A 108 11.58 -7.05 12.29
N GLU A 109 10.63 -6.33 12.89
CA GLU A 109 10.42 -6.44 14.34
C GLU A 109 10.02 -7.86 14.72
N ALA A 110 9.08 -8.46 14.00
CA ALA A 110 8.69 -9.85 14.21
C ALA A 110 9.87 -10.82 14.13
N LEU A 111 10.79 -10.57 13.18
CA LEU A 111 11.96 -11.41 13.01
C LEU A 111 12.99 -11.21 14.12
N LEU A 112 13.22 -9.97 14.57
CA LEU A 112 14.11 -9.66 15.70
C LEU A 112 13.60 -10.32 17.00
N MET A 113 12.29 -10.38 17.19
CA MET A 113 11.67 -11.13 18.30
C MET A 113 11.92 -12.64 18.21
N VAL A 114 11.78 -13.24 17.01
CA VAL A 114 12.10 -14.67 16.81
C VAL A 114 13.58 -14.96 17.05
N GLN A 115 14.46 -14.06 16.63
CA GLN A 115 15.91 -14.16 16.85
C GLN A 115 16.33 -13.89 18.30
N LYS A 116 15.38 -13.60 19.18
CA LYS A 116 15.62 -13.24 20.59
C LYS A 116 16.55 -12.02 20.77
N GLN A 117 16.68 -11.17 19.74
CA GLN A 117 17.35 -9.87 19.87
C GLN A 117 16.47 -8.86 20.60
N HIS A 118 15.14 -9.00 20.42
CA HIS A 118 14.12 -8.34 21.21
C HIS A 118 13.33 -9.43 21.97
N GLY A 119 13.22 -9.32 23.29
CA GLY A 119 12.40 -10.23 24.10
C GLY A 119 10.91 -10.01 23.88
N GLN A 120 10.55 -8.74 23.67
CA GLN A 120 9.23 -8.24 23.32
C GLN A 120 9.37 -7.25 22.17
N MET A 121 8.23 -6.81 21.61
CA MET A 121 8.19 -5.72 20.61
C MET A 121 8.93 -4.48 21.14
N ASN A 122 9.83 -3.94 20.33
CA ASN A 122 10.65 -2.80 20.73
C ASN A 122 9.83 -1.51 20.81
N MET A 123 9.23 -1.27 21.96
CA MET A 123 8.47 -0.04 22.24
C MET A 123 9.34 1.21 22.43
N GLN A 124 10.67 1.11 22.34
CA GLN A 124 11.56 2.29 22.22
C GLN A 124 11.60 2.83 20.77
N ASP A 125 11.22 2.00 19.78
CA ASP A 125 10.99 2.50 18.44
C ASP A 125 9.72 3.35 18.43
N MET A 126 9.88 4.63 18.09
CA MET A 126 8.80 5.60 18.01
C MET A 126 7.67 5.16 17.04
N TYR A 127 7.97 4.31 16.07
CA TYR A 127 6.98 3.78 15.14
C TYR A 127 5.92 2.94 15.86
N PHE A 128 6.32 2.01 16.72
CA PHE A 128 5.36 1.15 17.43
C PHE A 128 4.62 1.90 18.54
N GLN A 129 5.22 2.94 19.10
CA GLN A 129 4.49 3.82 20.02
C GLN A 129 3.36 4.57 19.31
N ARG A 130 3.60 5.08 18.08
CA ARG A 130 2.64 5.90 17.34
C ARG A 130 1.50 5.08 16.73
N TYR A 131 1.81 3.89 16.22
CA TYR A 131 0.94 3.09 15.38
C TYR A 131 0.50 1.77 16.02
N PRO A 132 -0.34 1.81 17.08
CA PRO A 132 -0.77 0.60 17.80
C PRO A 132 -1.59 -0.36 16.92
N ASN A 133 -2.18 0.12 15.83
CA ASN A 133 -2.88 -0.70 14.84
C ASN A 133 -1.96 -1.73 14.13
N ASN A 134 -0.65 -1.56 14.25
CA ASN A 134 0.34 -2.49 13.65
C ASN A 134 0.86 -3.54 14.65
N HIS A 135 0.50 -3.47 15.93
CA HIS A 135 1.00 -4.44 16.92
C HIS A 135 0.53 -5.87 16.62
N PHE A 136 -0.74 -6.03 16.26
CA PHE A 136 -1.29 -7.36 16.00
C PHE A 136 -0.65 -8.04 14.80
N ILE A 137 -0.37 -7.30 13.72
CA ILE A 137 0.31 -7.87 12.54
C ILE A 137 1.76 -8.26 12.85
N VAL A 138 2.46 -7.54 13.73
CA VAL A 138 3.80 -7.95 14.21
C VAL A 138 3.71 -9.29 14.93
N VAL A 139 2.72 -9.46 15.83
CA VAL A 139 2.52 -10.71 16.57
C VAL A 139 2.15 -11.86 15.65
N LEU A 140 1.33 -11.64 14.62
CA LEU A 140 1.04 -12.65 13.60
C LEU A 140 2.30 -13.09 12.85
N PHE A 141 3.12 -12.14 12.38
CA PHE A 141 4.39 -12.47 11.72
C PHE A 141 5.39 -13.14 12.69
N TYR A 142 5.41 -12.74 13.96
CA TYR A 142 6.24 -13.40 14.96
C TYR A 142 5.92 -14.90 15.07
N TYR A 143 4.65 -15.28 15.22
CA TYR A 143 4.26 -16.68 15.28
C TYR A 143 4.50 -17.41 13.96
N TYR A 144 4.23 -16.76 12.84
CA TYR A 144 4.51 -17.32 11.52
C TYR A 144 6.01 -17.58 11.32
N TYR A 145 6.88 -16.63 11.62
CA TYR A 145 8.33 -16.80 11.50
C TYR A 145 8.90 -17.78 12.52
N LYS A 146 8.30 -17.86 13.70
CA LYS A 146 8.64 -18.88 14.69
C LYS A 146 8.33 -20.28 14.18
N LEU A 147 7.16 -20.46 13.54
CA LEU A 147 6.79 -21.73 12.88
C LEU A 147 7.76 -22.08 11.75
N LEU A 148 8.09 -21.13 10.87
CA LEU A 148 9.06 -21.33 9.79
C LEU A 148 10.44 -21.74 10.34
N SER A 149 10.90 -21.07 11.40
CA SER A 149 12.16 -21.41 12.06
C SER A 149 12.15 -22.81 12.68
N PHE A 150 11.02 -23.23 13.23
CA PHE A 150 10.85 -24.57 13.79
C PHE A 150 10.98 -25.67 12.74
N VAL A 151 10.45 -25.44 11.53
CA VAL A 151 10.58 -26.38 10.40
C VAL A 151 11.86 -26.17 9.58
N GLY A 152 12.84 -25.41 10.09
CA GLY A 152 14.16 -25.22 9.46
C GLY A 152 14.19 -24.19 8.33
N ILE A 153 13.11 -23.43 8.09
CA ILE A 153 13.06 -22.39 7.07
C ILE A 153 13.55 -21.07 7.66
N HIS A 154 14.76 -20.66 7.30
CA HIS A 154 15.42 -19.47 7.82
C HIS A 154 15.33 -18.25 6.89
N LYS A 155 15.10 -18.44 5.58
CA LYS A 155 14.83 -17.38 4.62
C LYS A 155 13.33 -17.11 4.57
N VAL A 156 12.88 -16.07 5.26
CA VAL A 156 11.44 -15.81 5.48
C VAL A 156 10.76 -15.00 4.39
N TRP A 157 11.51 -14.32 3.49
CA TRP A 157 10.90 -13.44 2.50
C TRP A 157 10.01 -14.18 1.50
N GLY A 158 10.51 -15.24 0.87
CA GLY A 158 9.71 -16.07 -0.04
C GLY A 158 8.44 -16.63 0.62
N PRO A 159 8.55 -17.31 1.79
CA PRO A 159 7.39 -17.72 2.55
C PRO A 159 6.42 -16.59 2.92
N THR A 160 6.92 -15.39 3.21
CA THR A 160 6.06 -14.23 3.51
C THR A 160 5.26 -13.78 2.27
N VAL A 161 5.88 -13.76 1.09
CA VAL A 161 5.19 -13.50 -0.17
C VAL A 161 4.18 -14.61 -0.49
N ALA A 162 4.52 -15.87 -0.24
CA ALA A 162 3.60 -17.00 -0.40
C ALA A 162 2.38 -16.89 0.54
N LEU A 163 2.59 -16.48 1.80
CA LEU A 163 1.48 -16.19 2.74
C LEU A 163 0.55 -15.11 2.19
N ASN A 164 1.11 -14.07 1.58
CA ASN A 164 0.33 -13.00 0.98
C ASN A 164 -0.48 -13.47 -0.23
N LEU A 165 0.14 -14.28 -1.11
CA LEU A 165 -0.54 -14.92 -2.24
C LEU A 165 -1.71 -15.75 -1.74
N VAL A 166 -1.49 -16.64 -0.78
CA VAL A 166 -2.54 -17.47 -0.18
C VAL A 166 -3.64 -16.60 0.45
N SER A 167 -3.27 -15.49 1.11
CA SER A 167 -4.26 -14.58 1.69
C SER A 167 -5.14 -13.93 0.62
N ILE A 168 -4.55 -13.45 -0.48
CA ILE A 168 -5.30 -12.89 -1.61
C ILE A 168 -6.22 -13.96 -2.21
N ASP A 169 -5.73 -15.17 -2.41
CA ASP A 169 -6.49 -16.26 -3.01
C ASP A 169 -7.63 -16.76 -2.13
N ILE A 170 -7.46 -16.78 -0.81
CA ILE A 170 -8.56 -17.03 0.14
C ILE A 170 -9.63 -15.93 -0.02
N GLY A 171 -9.23 -14.65 -0.15
CA GLY A 171 -10.16 -13.56 -0.40
C GLY A 171 -10.90 -13.70 -1.73
N VAL A 172 -10.22 -14.11 -2.80
CA VAL A 172 -10.84 -14.43 -4.11
C VAL A 172 -11.78 -15.62 -3.98
N TYR A 173 -11.37 -16.68 -3.30
CA TYR A 173 -12.21 -17.86 -3.07
C TYR A 173 -13.48 -17.53 -2.28
N LEU A 174 -13.36 -16.74 -1.23
CA LEU A 174 -14.52 -16.26 -0.45
C LEU A 174 -15.44 -15.36 -1.29
N SER A 175 -14.86 -14.53 -2.17
CA SER A 175 -15.63 -13.73 -3.13
C SER A 175 -16.39 -14.64 -4.10
N TRP A 176 -15.74 -15.69 -4.62
CA TRP A 176 -16.37 -16.70 -5.46
C TRP A 176 -17.47 -17.46 -4.73
N LEU A 177 -17.26 -17.88 -3.47
CA LEU A 177 -18.29 -18.53 -2.65
C LEU A 177 -19.49 -17.60 -2.43
N THR A 178 -19.23 -16.32 -2.17
CA THR A 178 -20.26 -15.28 -2.02
C THR A 178 -21.06 -15.15 -3.31
N ALA A 179 -20.38 -15.00 -4.44
CA ALA A 179 -21.01 -14.91 -5.77
C ALA A 179 -21.83 -16.16 -6.11
N ARG A 180 -21.29 -17.34 -5.82
CA ARG A 180 -21.99 -18.62 -6.06
C ARG A 180 -23.28 -18.74 -5.27
N ARG A 181 -23.27 -18.30 -4.02
CA ARG A 181 -24.48 -18.27 -3.20
C ARG A 181 -25.45 -17.16 -3.61
N PHE A 182 -24.92 -16.03 -4.06
CA PHE A 182 -25.72 -14.88 -4.46
C PHE A 182 -26.51 -15.15 -5.72
N LYS A 183 -25.87 -15.61 -6.80
CA LYS A 183 -26.47 -15.79 -8.13
C LYS A 183 -26.13 -17.09 -8.85
N GLY A 184 -25.50 -18.03 -8.18
CA GLY A 184 -25.16 -19.33 -8.72
C GLY A 184 -23.74 -19.43 -9.30
N ILE A 185 -23.42 -20.64 -9.80
CA ILE A 185 -22.04 -20.98 -10.15
C ILE A 185 -21.54 -20.28 -11.40
N SER A 186 -22.40 -20.07 -12.39
CA SER A 186 -22.04 -19.37 -13.63
C SER A 186 -21.62 -17.93 -13.35
N PHE A 187 -22.38 -17.23 -12.51
CA PHE A 187 -22.04 -15.88 -12.06
C PHE A 187 -20.72 -15.84 -11.28
N ALA A 188 -20.50 -16.82 -10.40
CA ALA A 188 -19.26 -16.92 -9.64
C ALA A 188 -18.05 -17.18 -10.55
N ASN A 189 -18.20 -17.96 -11.61
CA ASN A 189 -17.13 -18.21 -12.57
C ASN A 189 -16.81 -16.97 -13.41
N VAL A 190 -17.79 -16.14 -13.74
CA VAL A 190 -17.55 -14.81 -14.33
C VAL A 190 -16.70 -13.96 -13.40
N LEU A 191 -17.10 -13.86 -12.11
CA LEU A 191 -16.33 -13.12 -11.11
C LEU A 191 -14.88 -13.62 -11.03
N LEU A 192 -14.67 -14.94 -11.05
CA LEU A 192 -13.32 -15.51 -11.02
C LEU A 192 -12.52 -15.18 -12.28
N GLY A 193 -13.14 -15.19 -13.46
CA GLY A 193 -12.54 -14.70 -14.69
C GLY A 193 -12.15 -13.21 -14.62
N LEU A 194 -12.97 -12.38 -13.97
CA LEU A 194 -12.64 -10.98 -13.72
C LEU A 194 -11.42 -10.84 -12.77
N PHE A 195 -11.28 -11.67 -11.74
CA PHE A 195 -10.11 -11.67 -10.86
C PHE A 195 -8.82 -12.06 -11.61
N ILE A 196 -8.89 -12.99 -12.57
CA ILE A 196 -7.75 -13.35 -13.42
C ILE A 196 -7.28 -12.14 -14.24
N LEU A 197 -8.20 -11.29 -14.68
CA LEU A 197 -7.87 -10.10 -15.47
C LEU A 197 -7.63 -8.86 -14.61
N CYS A 198 -7.92 -8.90 -13.31
CA CYS A 198 -7.78 -7.77 -12.40
C CYS A 198 -6.30 -7.50 -12.07
N PRO A 199 -5.72 -6.34 -12.46
CA PRO A 199 -4.33 -6.03 -12.16
C PRO A 199 -4.01 -6.04 -10.66
N THR A 200 -4.95 -5.61 -9.82
CA THR A 200 -4.80 -5.53 -8.36
C THR A 200 -4.42 -6.88 -7.74
N THR A 201 -4.90 -8.02 -8.29
CA THR A 201 -4.56 -9.37 -7.80
C THR A 201 -3.10 -9.75 -7.99
N TYR A 202 -2.37 -9.04 -8.85
CA TYR A 202 -0.96 -9.31 -9.17
C TYR A 202 -0.02 -8.29 -8.54
N VAL A 203 -0.29 -6.99 -8.73
CA VAL A 203 0.64 -5.94 -8.32
C VAL A 203 0.81 -5.84 -6.80
N TRP A 204 -0.18 -6.29 -6.02
CA TRP A 204 -0.11 -6.30 -4.55
C TRP A 204 0.45 -7.60 -3.94
N LEU A 205 0.80 -8.61 -4.76
CA LEU A 205 1.38 -9.87 -4.26
C LEU A 205 2.63 -9.66 -3.41
N THR A 206 3.45 -8.71 -3.77
CA THR A 206 4.73 -8.44 -3.13
C THR A 206 4.68 -7.39 -2.02
N THR A 207 3.53 -6.72 -1.85
CA THR A 207 3.32 -5.76 -0.75
C THR A 207 2.56 -6.43 0.38
N VAL A 208 3.28 -7.22 1.19
CA VAL A 208 2.71 -8.02 2.28
C VAL A 208 2.45 -7.15 3.49
N TYR A 209 1.19 -6.76 3.68
CA TYR A 209 0.79 -5.90 4.80
C TYR A 209 -0.69 -6.09 5.14
N THR A 210 -1.17 -5.35 6.14
CA THR A 210 -2.56 -5.44 6.62
C THR A 210 -3.61 -5.28 5.51
N ASN A 211 -3.31 -4.58 4.42
CA ASN A 211 -4.24 -4.35 3.32
C ASN A 211 -4.66 -5.63 2.60
N THR A 212 -3.69 -6.48 2.28
CA THR A 212 -3.91 -7.75 1.58
C THR A 212 -4.37 -8.83 2.54
N ILE A 213 -3.79 -8.86 3.77
CA ILE A 213 -4.15 -9.85 4.79
C ILE A 213 -5.57 -9.64 5.34
N SER A 214 -6.12 -8.42 5.29
CA SER A 214 -7.50 -8.16 5.72
C SER A 214 -8.57 -8.48 4.65
N PHE A 215 -8.19 -8.66 3.40
CA PHE A 215 -9.14 -8.96 2.31
C PHE A 215 -9.99 -10.21 2.58
N PRO A 216 -9.44 -11.37 2.98
CA PRO A 216 -10.25 -12.53 3.31
C PRO A 216 -11.23 -12.28 4.47
N PHE A 217 -10.89 -11.47 5.46
CA PHE A 217 -11.79 -11.16 6.57
C PHE A 217 -12.99 -10.34 6.12
N VAL A 218 -12.78 -9.32 5.27
CA VAL A 218 -13.87 -8.55 4.67
C VAL A 218 -14.83 -9.47 3.92
N MET A 219 -14.32 -10.36 3.09
CA MET A 219 -15.16 -11.27 2.31
C MET A 219 -15.80 -12.36 3.14
N ALA A 220 -15.13 -12.87 4.18
CA ALA A 220 -15.70 -13.85 5.10
C ALA A 220 -16.90 -13.29 5.89
N ILE A 221 -16.81 -12.05 6.36
CA ILE A 221 -17.90 -11.34 7.05
C ILE A 221 -19.10 -11.23 6.11
N LEU A 222 -18.90 -10.78 4.87
CA LEU A 222 -19.96 -10.66 3.87
C LEU A 222 -20.54 -12.02 3.45
N TYR A 223 -19.70 -13.04 3.33
CA TYR A 223 -20.14 -14.41 3.05
C TYR A 223 -21.03 -14.98 4.16
N LEU A 224 -20.64 -14.79 5.44
CA LEU A 224 -21.47 -15.22 6.56
C LEU A 224 -22.77 -14.43 6.66
N CYS A 225 -22.74 -13.13 6.38
CA CYS A 225 -23.94 -12.30 6.28
C CYS A 225 -24.92 -12.89 5.23
N LEU A 226 -24.42 -13.21 4.02
CA LEU A 226 -25.21 -13.85 2.98
C LEU A 226 -25.73 -15.22 3.41
N ARG A 227 -24.91 -16.02 4.09
CA ARG A 227 -25.35 -17.32 4.62
C ARG A 227 -26.50 -17.19 5.63
N LEU A 228 -26.42 -16.22 6.52
CA LEU A 228 -27.46 -15.92 7.50
C LEU A 228 -28.72 -15.37 6.81
N HIS A 229 -28.57 -14.53 5.79
CA HIS A 229 -29.68 -14.02 4.99
C HIS A 229 -30.51 -15.14 4.32
N GLN A 230 -29.85 -16.15 3.77
CA GLN A 230 -30.49 -17.21 2.96
C GLN A 230 -31.05 -18.39 3.78
N ARG A 231 -30.82 -18.40 5.08
CA ARG A 231 -31.22 -19.56 5.90
C ARG A 231 -32.69 -19.54 6.24
N ARG A 232 -33.34 -20.64 6.00
CA ARG A 232 -34.81 -20.80 6.14
C ARG A 232 -35.23 -21.53 7.41
N GLU A 233 -34.45 -22.19 8.18
CA GLU A 233 -34.81 -22.93 9.42
C GLU A 233 -33.75 -23.98 9.76
N ASN A 234 -33.06 -23.80 10.84
CA ASN A 234 -32.55 -24.84 11.74
C ASN A 234 -31.80 -24.16 12.91
N MET A 235 -32.41 -24.14 14.09
CA MET A 235 -31.99 -23.30 15.21
C MET A 235 -30.54 -23.53 15.68
N ARG A 236 -30.09 -24.78 15.83
CA ARG A 236 -28.76 -25.06 16.41
C ARG A 236 -27.58 -24.66 15.51
N GLY A 237 -27.67 -24.84 14.20
CA GLY A 237 -26.58 -24.49 13.28
C GLY A 237 -26.48 -22.99 13.00
N GLU A 238 -27.49 -22.20 13.30
CA GLU A 238 -27.51 -20.74 13.07
C GLU A 238 -26.71 -19.99 14.12
N TYR A 239 -26.78 -20.37 15.40
CA TYR A 239 -25.96 -19.81 16.45
C TYR A 239 -24.46 -19.96 16.17
N LYS A 240 -24.02 -21.09 15.56
CA LYS A 240 -22.63 -21.27 15.13
C LYS A 240 -22.20 -20.24 14.05
N LEU A 241 -23.10 -19.89 13.14
CA LEU A 241 -22.81 -18.87 12.13
C LEU A 241 -22.74 -17.47 12.72
N TRP A 242 -23.64 -17.13 13.67
CA TRP A 242 -23.56 -15.87 14.39
C TRP A 242 -22.29 -15.77 15.26
N ALA A 243 -21.92 -16.84 15.93
CA ALA A 243 -20.67 -16.92 16.68
C ALA A 243 -19.45 -16.74 15.73
N GLY A 244 -19.42 -17.45 14.60
CA GLY A 244 -18.38 -17.31 13.58
C GLY A 244 -18.30 -15.89 13.01
N LEU A 245 -19.44 -15.23 12.79
CA LEU A 245 -19.50 -13.84 12.37
C LEU A 245 -18.85 -12.92 13.40
N GLY A 246 -19.19 -13.05 14.69
CA GLY A 246 -18.59 -12.29 15.79
C GLY A 246 -17.08 -12.48 15.87
N ALA A 247 -16.60 -13.74 15.76
CA ALA A 247 -15.18 -14.05 15.78
C ALA A 247 -14.42 -13.40 14.60
N LEU A 248 -14.96 -13.52 13.38
CA LEU A 248 -14.36 -12.92 12.18
C LEU A 248 -14.32 -11.39 12.24
N MET A 249 -15.38 -10.78 12.77
CA MET A 249 -15.42 -9.33 12.99
C MET A 249 -14.33 -8.89 13.97
N ALA A 250 -14.14 -9.58 15.08
CA ALA A 250 -13.13 -9.24 16.10
C ALA A 250 -11.71 -9.39 15.54
N VAL A 251 -11.37 -10.54 14.97
CA VAL A 251 -10.02 -10.81 14.43
C VAL A 251 -9.75 -9.91 13.23
N GLY A 252 -10.72 -9.73 12.33
CA GLY A 252 -10.58 -8.83 11.18
C GLY A 252 -10.29 -7.39 11.59
N TYR A 253 -10.95 -6.88 12.64
CA TYR A 253 -10.67 -5.56 13.20
C TYR A 253 -9.24 -5.44 13.73
N TRP A 254 -8.74 -6.46 14.45
CA TRP A 254 -7.37 -6.48 14.94
C TRP A 254 -6.32 -6.58 13.82
N VAL A 255 -6.61 -7.31 12.74
CA VAL A 255 -5.75 -7.32 11.54
C VAL A 255 -5.71 -5.94 10.90
N ARG A 256 -6.88 -5.30 10.76
CA ARG A 256 -7.00 -3.96 10.20
C ARG A 256 -8.28 -3.25 10.67
N PRO A 257 -8.17 -2.12 11.38
CA PRO A 257 -9.34 -1.39 11.90
C PRO A 257 -10.37 -0.99 10.85
N THR A 258 -9.98 -0.79 9.58
CA THR A 258 -10.94 -0.46 8.50
C THR A 258 -11.95 -1.59 8.22
N THR A 259 -11.74 -2.80 8.75
CA THR A 259 -12.74 -3.89 8.75
C THR A 259 -14.01 -3.51 9.51
N ILE A 260 -13.99 -2.44 10.33
CA ILE A 260 -15.20 -1.88 10.94
C ILE A 260 -16.26 -1.49 9.89
N ILE A 261 -15.87 -1.17 8.67
CA ILE A 261 -16.77 -0.74 7.59
C ILE A 261 -17.76 -1.84 7.20
N PRO A 262 -17.33 -3.05 6.77
CA PRO A 262 -18.27 -4.14 6.53
C PRO A 262 -18.98 -4.61 7.80
N ILE A 263 -18.39 -4.45 8.99
CA ILE A 263 -19.08 -4.74 10.27
C ILE A 263 -20.30 -3.83 10.42
N ILE A 264 -20.14 -2.52 10.28
CA ILE A 264 -21.24 -1.55 10.35
C ILE A 264 -22.29 -1.86 9.27
N ALA A 265 -21.86 -2.10 8.02
CA ALA A 265 -22.77 -2.40 6.91
C ALA A 265 -23.63 -3.65 7.20
N VAL A 266 -23.03 -4.70 7.76
CA VAL A 266 -23.73 -5.94 8.12
C VAL A 266 -24.68 -5.73 9.31
N CYS A 267 -24.24 -5.01 10.35
CA CYS A 267 -25.10 -4.67 11.49
C CYS A 267 -26.31 -3.85 11.05
N MET A 268 -26.09 -2.80 10.24
CA MET A 268 -27.18 -1.99 9.69
C MET A 268 -28.15 -2.83 8.86
N TYR A 269 -27.62 -3.73 8.01
CA TYR A 269 -28.46 -4.62 7.22
C TYR A 269 -29.37 -5.50 8.06
N PHE A 270 -28.86 -6.12 9.12
CA PHE A 270 -29.65 -6.95 10.01
C PHE A 270 -30.68 -6.13 10.80
N VAL A 271 -30.34 -4.91 11.24
CA VAL A 271 -31.30 -4.00 11.88
C VAL A 271 -32.43 -3.61 10.92
N ILE A 272 -32.08 -3.26 9.68
CA ILE A 272 -33.08 -2.91 8.65
C ILE A 272 -34.04 -4.08 8.39
N ARG A 273 -33.54 -5.30 8.21
CA ARG A 273 -34.35 -6.48 8.02
C ARG A 273 -35.29 -6.76 9.20
N PHE A 274 -34.81 -6.56 10.42
CA PHE A 274 -35.64 -6.70 11.62
C PHE A 274 -36.77 -5.69 11.62
N ILE A 275 -36.49 -4.42 11.36
CA ILE A 275 -37.49 -3.35 11.32
C ILE A 275 -38.51 -3.59 10.19
N GLN A 276 -38.09 -4.10 9.04
CA GLN A 276 -38.96 -4.40 7.91
C GLN A 276 -39.83 -5.64 8.13
N GLY A 277 -39.53 -6.44 9.17
CA GLY A 277 -40.28 -7.67 9.48
C GLY A 277 -39.95 -8.80 8.50
N GLU A 278 -38.78 -8.76 7.88
CA GLU A 278 -38.31 -9.81 6.97
C GLU A 278 -37.68 -11.01 7.70
N THR A 279 -37.58 -10.94 9.01
CA THR A 279 -37.10 -12.03 9.86
C THR A 279 -38.33 -12.84 10.37
N LYS A 280 -38.23 -14.15 10.28
CA LYS A 280 -39.23 -15.06 10.86
C LYS A 280 -39.05 -15.28 12.37
N ASP A 281 -37.93 -14.82 12.91
CA ASP A 281 -37.60 -14.94 14.34
C ASP A 281 -38.44 -13.99 15.17
N SER A 282 -38.82 -14.43 16.35
CA SER A 282 -39.32 -13.53 17.38
C SER A 282 -38.19 -12.57 17.79
N ALA A 283 -38.53 -11.39 18.28
CA ALA A 283 -37.56 -10.40 18.74
C ALA A 283 -36.57 -10.98 19.76
N ARG A 284 -37.04 -11.83 20.69
CA ARG A 284 -36.20 -12.50 21.69
C ARG A 284 -35.14 -13.41 21.03
N VAL A 285 -35.53 -14.26 20.07
CA VAL A 285 -34.61 -15.17 19.36
C VAL A 285 -33.60 -14.38 18.54
N TYR A 286 -34.05 -13.33 17.87
CA TYR A 286 -33.16 -12.48 17.07
C TYR A 286 -32.11 -11.77 17.95
N LEU A 287 -32.54 -11.19 19.07
CA LEU A 287 -31.64 -10.57 20.04
C LEU A 287 -30.68 -11.58 20.67
N ALA A 288 -31.13 -12.81 20.96
CA ALA A 288 -30.27 -13.86 21.47
C ALA A 288 -29.15 -14.23 20.46
N LYS A 289 -29.48 -14.33 19.17
CA LYS A 289 -28.51 -14.56 18.09
C LYS A 289 -27.51 -13.41 17.97
N ALA A 290 -27.98 -12.18 17.97
CA ALA A 290 -27.12 -10.99 17.95
C ALA A 290 -26.24 -10.93 19.22
N GLY A 291 -26.80 -11.29 20.39
CA GLY A 291 -26.07 -11.41 21.65
C GLY A 291 -24.94 -12.44 21.60
N VAL A 292 -25.15 -13.59 20.95
CA VAL A 292 -24.09 -14.59 20.73
C VAL A 292 -22.97 -14.01 19.87
N ALA A 293 -23.29 -13.32 18.76
CA ALA A 293 -22.28 -12.69 17.92
C ALA A 293 -21.50 -11.63 18.70
N ALA A 294 -22.18 -10.77 19.45
CA ALA A 294 -21.56 -9.74 20.27
C ALA A 294 -20.69 -10.33 21.38
N GLY A 295 -21.16 -11.36 22.10
CA GLY A 295 -20.39 -12.02 23.15
C GLY A 295 -19.12 -12.68 22.61
N VAL A 296 -19.21 -13.39 21.50
CA VAL A 296 -18.04 -14.00 20.85
C VAL A 296 -17.10 -12.91 20.30
N PHE A 297 -17.64 -11.82 19.75
CA PHE A 297 -16.82 -10.68 19.34
C PHE A 297 -16.00 -10.16 20.51
N VAL A 298 -16.63 -9.88 21.66
CA VAL A 298 -15.94 -9.37 22.86
C VAL A 298 -14.88 -10.37 23.34
N CYS A 299 -15.21 -11.66 23.43
CA CYS A 299 -14.26 -12.70 23.86
C CYS A 299 -13.05 -12.77 22.93
N CYS A 300 -13.25 -12.80 21.61
CA CYS A 300 -12.15 -12.85 20.64
C CYS A 300 -11.37 -11.54 20.63
N PHE A 301 -12.04 -10.39 20.75
CA PHE A 301 -11.38 -9.08 20.83
C PHE A 301 -10.46 -8.98 22.05
N MET A 302 -10.95 -9.40 23.23
CA MET A 302 -10.13 -9.44 24.45
C MET A 302 -9.03 -10.47 24.38
N GLY A 303 -9.26 -11.61 23.70
CA GLY A 303 -8.22 -12.61 23.41
C GLY A 303 -7.09 -12.03 22.59
N CYS A 304 -7.39 -11.33 21.49
CA CYS A 304 -6.40 -10.63 20.67
C CYS A 304 -5.67 -9.52 21.47
N PHE A 305 -6.41 -8.75 22.26
CA PHE A 305 -5.85 -7.74 23.18
C PHE A 305 -4.85 -8.35 24.14
N GLY A 306 -5.21 -9.49 24.80
CA GLY A 306 -4.34 -10.22 25.70
C GLY A 306 -3.11 -10.79 24.98
N LEU A 307 -3.30 -11.34 23.77
CA LEU A 307 -2.22 -11.87 22.95
C LEU A 307 -1.18 -10.79 22.61
N VAL A 308 -1.60 -9.64 22.14
CA VAL A 308 -0.71 -8.51 21.85
C VAL A 308 0.01 -8.05 23.12
N GLY A 309 -0.73 -7.93 24.23
CA GLY A 309 -0.17 -7.47 25.50
C GLY A 309 0.91 -8.37 26.12
N ARG A 310 0.95 -9.66 25.74
CA ARG A 310 2.05 -10.56 26.13
C ARG A 310 3.36 -10.26 25.40
N HIS A 311 3.29 -9.56 24.29
CA HIS A 311 4.42 -9.30 23.41
C HIS A 311 4.86 -7.83 23.39
N MET A 312 4.31 -6.98 24.27
CA MET A 312 4.67 -5.58 24.33
C MET A 312 4.59 -5.00 25.74
N ASP A 313 5.40 -4.00 26.02
CA ASP A 313 5.32 -3.20 27.23
C ASP A 313 4.25 -2.10 27.07
N ARG A 314 3.11 -2.28 27.69
CA ARG A 314 1.96 -1.35 27.60
C ARG A 314 2.18 -0.01 28.29
N SER A 315 3.10 0.05 29.25
CA SER A 315 3.40 1.33 29.95
C SER A 315 3.94 2.40 28.99
N LYS A 316 4.46 1.99 27.84
CA LYS A 316 5.03 2.85 26.81
C LYS A 316 4.03 3.31 25.73
N LEU A 317 2.74 3.03 25.90
CA LEU A 317 1.69 3.45 24.97
C LEU A 317 1.25 4.92 25.14
N SER A 318 1.76 5.65 26.15
CA SER A 318 1.44 7.07 26.35
C SER A 318 1.76 7.95 25.14
N GLY A 319 2.75 7.52 24.31
CA GLY A 319 3.13 8.21 23.08
C GLY A 319 2.23 7.97 21.87
N GLN A 320 1.19 7.12 21.98
CA GLN A 320 0.35 6.75 20.84
C GLN A 320 -0.36 7.94 20.19
N PHE A 321 -0.55 7.85 18.89
CA PHE A 321 -1.36 8.83 18.17
C PHE A 321 -2.85 8.59 18.42
N PRO A 322 -3.61 9.65 18.72
CA PRO A 322 -5.07 9.56 18.82
C PRO A 322 -5.69 9.41 17.42
N VAL A 323 -6.93 8.95 17.39
CA VAL A 323 -7.72 8.81 16.15
C VAL A 323 -7.80 10.12 15.37
N THR A 324 -7.85 11.25 16.07
CA THR A 324 -7.88 12.60 15.50
C THR A 324 -6.70 12.92 14.61
N HIS A 325 -5.53 12.30 14.84
CA HIS A 325 -4.35 12.48 14.00
C HIS A 325 -4.60 12.15 12.52
N TRP A 326 -5.24 11.02 12.25
CA TRP A 326 -5.51 10.61 10.86
C TRP A 326 -6.61 11.44 10.19
N ILE A 327 -7.58 11.94 10.98
CA ILE A 327 -8.61 12.89 10.49
C ILE A 327 -7.95 14.22 10.18
N MET A 328 -7.12 14.74 11.08
CA MET A 328 -6.34 15.96 10.88
C MET A 328 -5.48 15.88 9.62
N MET A 329 -4.73 14.79 9.46
CA MET A 329 -3.89 14.55 8.29
C MET A 329 -4.75 14.42 7.00
N GLY A 330 -5.91 13.75 7.09
CA GLY A 330 -6.87 13.63 6.00
C GLY A 330 -7.46 14.96 5.51
N LEU A 331 -7.40 16.01 6.34
CA LEU A 331 -7.83 17.38 6.03
C LEU A 331 -6.66 18.30 5.62
N ASN A 332 -5.47 17.77 5.41
CA ASN A 332 -4.33 18.56 4.97
C ASN A 332 -4.38 18.77 3.44
N GLU A 333 -4.72 19.99 3.00
CA GLU A 333 -4.79 20.34 1.58
C GLU A 333 -3.44 20.21 0.88
N GLN A 334 -2.34 20.58 1.54
CA GLN A 334 -0.99 20.55 0.95
C GLN A 334 -0.54 19.13 0.58
N SER A 335 -0.95 18.13 1.36
CA SER A 335 -0.66 16.72 1.07
C SER A 335 -1.78 16.01 0.28
N GLY A 336 -2.85 16.69 -0.06
CA GLY A 336 -4.04 16.05 -0.63
C GLY A 336 -4.71 15.05 0.30
N GLY A 337 -4.48 15.18 1.63
CA GLY A 337 -4.94 14.24 2.64
C GLY A 337 -4.11 12.97 2.76
N GLU A 338 -2.98 12.87 2.06
CA GLU A 338 -2.01 11.79 2.21
C GLU A 338 -1.08 12.01 3.41
N PHE A 339 -0.18 11.06 3.67
CA PHE A 339 0.80 11.15 4.75
C PHE A 339 1.61 12.46 4.69
N SER A 340 1.62 13.19 5.80
CA SER A 340 2.33 14.46 5.97
C SER A 340 3.30 14.39 7.14
N ARG A 341 4.60 14.60 6.86
CA ARG A 341 5.63 14.66 7.91
C ARG A 341 5.46 15.85 8.84
N SER A 342 4.94 16.97 8.34
CA SER A 342 4.64 18.14 9.16
C SER A 342 3.53 17.86 10.16
N ASP A 343 2.48 17.13 9.75
CA ASP A 343 1.40 16.73 10.64
C ASP A 343 1.87 15.68 11.67
N GLU A 344 2.68 14.72 11.23
CA GLU A 344 3.32 13.76 12.13
C GLU A 344 4.15 14.48 13.20
N ALA A 345 5.02 15.44 12.78
CA ALA A 345 5.84 16.23 13.68
C ALA A 345 5.00 17.11 14.63
N TYR A 346 3.91 17.69 14.13
CA TYR A 346 2.98 18.48 14.92
C TYR A 346 2.36 17.66 16.05
N THR A 347 1.73 16.53 15.74
CA THR A 347 1.15 15.66 16.77
C THR A 347 2.22 15.16 17.76
N MET A 348 3.43 14.87 17.27
CA MET A 348 4.54 14.42 18.12
C MET A 348 5.06 15.48 19.08
N SER A 349 4.87 16.77 18.83
CA SER A 349 5.35 17.84 19.70
C SER A 349 4.64 17.88 21.05
N TYR A 350 3.50 17.18 21.18
CA TYR A 350 2.74 17.08 22.40
C TYR A 350 3.06 15.77 23.14
N PRO A 351 3.29 15.81 24.48
CA PRO A 351 3.81 14.64 25.20
C PRO A 351 2.75 13.55 25.43
N THR A 352 1.52 13.92 25.83
CA THR A 352 0.47 12.96 26.19
C THR A 352 -0.53 12.73 25.05
N LYS A 353 -1.27 11.62 25.10
CA LYS A 353 -2.31 11.30 24.11
C LYS A 353 -3.44 12.34 24.15
N GLU A 354 -3.79 12.79 25.32
CA GLU A 354 -4.86 13.78 25.59
C GLU A 354 -4.48 15.15 25.00
N GLU A 355 -3.23 15.60 25.20
CA GLU A 355 -2.72 16.86 24.62
C GLU A 355 -2.62 16.77 23.09
N LYS A 356 -2.14 15.64 22.56
CA LYS A 356 -2.17 15.36 21.11
C LYS A 356 -3.57 15.47 20.54
N GLN A 357 -4.56 14.86 21.24
CA GLN A 357 -5.94 14.88 20.77
C GLN A 357 -6.52 16.29 20.76
N LYS A 358 -6.26 17.10 21.79
CA LYS A 358 -6.70 18.51 21.85
C LYS A 358 -6.10 19.32 20.70
N ALA A 359 -4.78 19.21 20.49
CA ALA A 359 -4.09 19.91 19.43
C ALA A 359 -4.56 19.49 18.02
N ASP A 360 -4.76 18.18 17.81
CA ASP A 360 -5.29 17.68 16.54
C ASP A 360 -6.70 18.20 16.26
N VAL A 361 -7.58 18.24 17.28
CA VAL A 361 -8.95 18.78 17.14
C VAL A 361 -8.94 20.27 16.85
N GLU A 362 -8.05 21.04 17.47
CA GLU A 362 -7.88 22.45 17.16
C GLU A 362 -7.44 22.64 15.70
N ARG A 363 -6.43 21.89 15.25
CA ARG A 363 -5.97 21.92 13.87
C ARG A 363 -7.05 21.47 12.86
N ILE A 364 -7.90 20.50 13.24
CA ILE A 364 -9.07 20.10 12.44
C ILE A 364 -10.03 21.28 12.29
N ARG A 365 -10.34 21.99 13.37
CA ARG A 365 -11.23 23.16 13.34
C ARG A 365 -10.67 24.28 12.46
N GLU A 366 -9.37 24.59 12.60
CA GLU A 366 -8.69 25.57 11.75
C GLU A 366 -8.78 25.20 10.26
N ARG A 367 -8.52 23.95 9.91
CA ARG A 367 -8.58 23.47 8.52
C ARG A 367 -10.00 23.51 7.97
N VAL A 368 -10.98 23.02 8.74
CA VAL A 368 -12.40 23.04 8.32
C VAL A 368 -12.90 24.45 8.13
N SER A 369 -12.61 25.38 9.05
CA SER A 369 -13.04 26.78 8.93
C SER A 369 -12.31 27.49 7.79
N GLY A 370 -11.01 27.23 7.61
CA GLY A 370 -10.21 27.84 6.54
C GLY A 370 -10.61 27.37 5.13
N MET A 371 -10.94 26.09 4.98
CA MET A 371 -11.40 25.53 3.70
C MET A 371 -12.84 25.95 3.36
N GLY A 372 -13.70 26.08 4.34
CA GLY A 372 -15.13 26.23 4.14
C GLY A 372 -15.75 25.09 3.33
N ALA A 373 -17.02 25.17 2.96
CA ALA A 373 -17.69 24.11 2.22
C ALA A 373 -17.06 23.83 0.82
N PRO A 374 -16.65 24.83 0.03
CA PRO A 374 -16.00 24.58 -1.26
C PRO A 374 -14.66 23.87 -1.13
N GLY A 375 -13.81 24.26 -0.17
CA GLY A 375 -12.52 23.63 0.06
C GLY A 375 -12.65 22.19 0.56
N LEU A 376 -13.62 21.91 1.46
CA LEU A 376 -13.90 20.55 1.91
C LEU A 376 -14.40 19.65 0.77
N LEU A 377 -15.25 20.17 -0.12
CA LEU A 377 -15.72 19.44 -1.30
C LEU A 377 -14.56 19.15 -2.26
N HIS A 378 -13.68 20.14 -2.47
CA HIS A 378 -12.46 19.98 -3.25
C HIS A 378 -11.56 18.91 -2.67
N GLN A 379 -11.27 18.97 -1.35
CA GLN A 379 -10.44 17.98 -0.65
C GLN A 379 -11.04 16.56 -0.74
N ALA A 380 -12.36 16.43 -0.59
CA ALA A 380 -13.05 15.16 -0.79
C ALA A 380 -12.84 14.62 -2.21
N GLY A 381 -12.94 15.49 -3.21
CA GLY A 381 -12.67 15.14 -4.61
C GLY A 381 -11.23 14.69 -4.85
N VAL A 382 -10.23 15.39 -4.31
CA VAL A 382 -8.80 15.00 -4.38
C VAL A 382 -8.60 13.60 -3.81
N LYS A 383 -9.18 13.32 -2.64
CA LYS A 383 -9.06 12.02 -1.98
C LYS A 383 -9.79 10.90 -2.72
N MET A 384 -11.00 11.16 -3.23
CA MET A 384 -11.72 10.21 -4.09
C MET A 384 -10.90 9.88 -5.34
N TYR A 385 -10.30 10.87 -5.95
CA TYR A 385 -9.45 10.71 -7.11
C TYR A 385 -8.22 9.85 -6.77
N GLY A 386 -7.44 10.22 -5.75
CA GLY A 386 -6.20 9.53 -5.36
C GLY A 386 -6.41 8.10 -4.88
N VAL A 387 -7.48 7.84 -4.08
CA VAL A 387 -7.71 6.52 -3.49
C VAL A 387 -8.43 5.56 -4.45
N TRP A 388 -9.40 6.06 -5.24
CA TRP A 388 -10.32 5.19 -5.97
C TRP A 388 -10.21 5.28 -7.49
N ALA A 389 -10.07 6.51 -8.05
CA ALA A 389 -10.15 6.71 -9.49
C ALA A 389 -8.91 6.27 -10.25
N LEU A 390 -7.74 6.40 -9.64
CA LEU A 390 -6.46 5.94 -10.21
C LEU A 390 -6.29 4.44 -10.09
N SER A 391 -5.58 3.83 -11.03
CA SER A 391 -5.15 2.45 -10.97
C SER A 391 -4.04 2.23 -9.92
N ASP A 392 -3.57 0.99 -9.76
CA ASP A 392 -2.62 0.60 -8.71
C ASP A 392 -1.15 0.85 -9.09
N ASP A 393 -0.86 1.88 -9.88
CA ASP A 393 0.50 2.28 -10.31
C ASP A 393 1.42 2.73 -9.15
N ASP A 394 0.86 3.08 -7.99
CA ASP A 394 1.62 3.30 -6.73
C ASP A 394 2.58 2.13 -6.40
N CYS A 395 2.23 0.92 -6.83
CA CYS A 395 3.09 -0.25 -6.68
C CYS A 395 4.37 -0.19 -7.52
N PHE A 396 4.40 0.59 -8.62
CA PHE A 396 5.57 0.65 -9.50
C PHE A 396 6.78 1.27 -8.80
N GLY A 397 6.56 2.33 -8.02
CA GLY A 397 7.59 2.91 -7.19
C GLY A 397 8.15 1.94 -6.15
N LYS A 398 7.28 1.10 -5.57
CA LYS A 398 7.70 0.06 -4.61
C LYS A 398 8.41 -1.09 -5.28
N ALA A 399 7.99 -1.49 -6.49
CA ALA A 399 8.63 -2.53 -7.28
C ALA A 399 10.06 -2.18 -7.70
N GLY A 400 10.41 -0.89 -7.73
CA GLY A 400 11.78 -0.42 -7.94
C GLY A 400 12.78 -0.79 -6.82
N TYR A 401 12.29 -1.20 -5.65
CA TYR A 401 13.13 -1.70 -4.54
C TYR A 401 13.23 -3.23 -4.59
N ALA A 402 13.89 -3.75 -5.60
CA ALA A 402 14.03 -5.19 -5.82
C ALA A 402 15.47 -5.67 -5.72
N SER A 403 15.66 -6.92 -5.34
CA SER A 403 16.99 -7.56 -5.34
C SER A 403 17.49 -7.87 -6.75
N ASN A 404 16.57 -8.10 -7.68
CA ASN A 404 16.82 -8.27 -9.10
C ASN A 404 15.57 -7.85 -9.88
N PHE A 405 15.73 -7.58 -11.17
CA PHE A 405 14.64 -7.27 -12.08
C PHE A 405 14.45 -8.39 -13.09
N PRO A 406 13.33 -9.12 -13.03
CA PRO A 406 13.02 -10.13 -14.04
C PRO A 406 12.87 -9.53 -15.44
N GLY A 407 12.99 -10.37 -16.47
CA GLY A 407 13.00 -9.91 -17.86
C GLY A 407 11.76 -9.18 -18.34
N LEU A 408 10.59 -9.47 -17.74
CA LEU A 408 9.32 -8.80 -18.07
C LEU A 408 9.06 -7.53 -17.24
N TYR A 409 9.86 -7.26 -16.21
CA TYR A 409 9.69 -6.06 -15.37
C TYR A 409 9.56 -4.74 -16.18
N PRO A 410 10.41 -4.46 -17.20
CA PRO A 410 10.34 -3.21 -17.95
C PRO A 410 8.97 -2.96 -18.59
N TYR A 411 8.29 -4.02 -19.00
CA TYR A 411 7.02 -3.94 -19.74
C TYR A 411 5.79 -3.82 -18.85
N PHE A 412 5.88 -4.24 -17.58
CA PHE A 412 4.77 -4.19 -16.63
C PHE A 412 4.92 -3.05 -15.62
N MET A 413 6.11 -2.87 -15.04
CA MET A 413 6.33 -1.93 -13.94
C MET A 413 7.48 -0.95 -14.19
N GLY A 414 8.29 -1.17 -15.23
CA GLY A 414 9.42 -0.32 -15.61
C GLY A 414 9.07 0.69 -16.71
N HIS A 415 10.11 1.14 -17.42
CA HIS A 415 10.03 2.24 -18.40
C HIS A 415 9.14 1.98 -19.61
N SER A 416 8.88 0.73 -19.96
CA SER A 416 8.07 0.34 -21.15
C SER A 416 6.65 -0.11 -20.77
N ASN A 417 6.14 0.31 -19.62
CA ASN A 417 4.88 -0.16 -19.05
C ASN A 417 3.61 0.56 -19.56
N THR A 418 3.70 1.38 -20.59
CA THR A 418 2.58 2.24 -21.06
C THR A 418 1.33 1.43 -21.36
N TRP A 419 1.45 0.30 -22.07
CA TRP A 419 0.34 -0.57 -22.41
C TRP A 419 -0.35 -1.14 -21.15
N TYR A 420 0.44 -1.52 -20.14
CA TYR A 420 -0.07 -2.09 -18.89
C TYR A 420 -0.76 -1.03 -18.04
N LEU A 421 -0.21 0.17 -18.00
CA LEU A 421 -0.84 1.33 -17.34
C LEU A 421 -2.20 1.67 -17.98
N LEU A 422 -2.27 1.68 -19.31
CA LEU A 422 -3.52 1.86 -20.06
C LEU A 422 -4.54 0.77 -19.72
N PHE A 423 -4.10 -0.49 -19.69
CA PHE A 423 -4.94 -1.63 -19.34
C PHE A 423 -5.46 -1.54 -17.89
N MET A 424 -4.60 -1.24 -16.93
CA MET A 424 -4.96 -1.10 -15.53
C MET A 424 -6.03 -0.01 -15.34
N GLN A 425 -5.83 1.14 -16.01
CA GLN A 425 -6.78 2.25 -15.91
C GLN A 425 -8.08 1.94 -16.66
N ALA A 426 -8.03 1.32 -17.83
CA ALA A 426 -9.21 0.88 -18.57
C ALA A 426 -10.05 -0.12 -17.77
N PHE A 427 -9.39 -1.06 -17.09
CA PHE A 427 -10.06 -2.00 -16.18
C PHE A 427 -10.74 -1.27 -15.01
N ARG A 428 -10.10 -0.24 -14.46
CA ARG A 428 -10.67 0.60 -13.39
C ARG A 428 -11.92 1.34 -13.86
N VAL A 429 -11.88 1.95 -15.05
CA VAL A 429 -13.05 2.63 -15.66
C VAL A 429 -14.19 1.63 -15.88
N ALA A 430 -13.90 0.46 -16.46
CA ALA A 430 -14.90 -0.60 -16.65
C ALA A 430 -15.50 -1.06 -15.31
N THR A 431 -14.69 -1.15 -14.25
CA THR A 431 -15.16 -1.50 -12.90
C THR A 431 -16.22 -0.52 -12.41
N PHE A 432 -15.98 0.79 -12.49
CA PHE A 432 -16.95 1.78 -12.03
C PHE A 432 -18.15 1.91 -12.95
N PHE A 433 -17.98 1.69 -14.26
CA PHE A 433 -19.10 1.64 -15.19
C PHE A 433 -20.10 0.52 -14.80
N PHE A 434 -19.62 -0.70 -14.64
CA PHE A 434 -20.50 -1.82 -14.29
C PHE A 434 -21.02 -1.75 -12.85
N LEU A 435 -20.22 -1.23 -11.90
CA LEU A 435 -20.68 -0.95 -10.54
C LEU A 435 -21.87 0.04 -10.56
N LEU A 436 -21.77 1.12 -11.33
CA LEU A 436 -22.84 2.09 -11.48
C LEU A 436 -24.10 1.45 -12.07
N VAL A 437 -23.96 0.62 -13.12
CA VAL A 437 -25.09 -0.14 -13.69
C VAL A 437 -25.74 -1.03 -12.63
N SER A 438 -24.94 -1.74 -11.83
CA SER A 438 -25.46 -2.59 -10.74
C SER A 438 -26.31 -1.79 -9.76
N VAL A 439 -25.81 -0.65 -9.28
CA VAL A 439 -26.49 0.16 -8.27
C VAL A 439 -27.75 0.83 -8.83
N LEU A 440 -27.69 1.37 -10.04
CA LEU A 440 -28.88 1.96 -10.70
C LEU A 440 -30.01 0.94 -10.88
N MET A 441 -29.67 -0.31 -11.18
CA MET A 441 -30.66 -1.37 -11.30
C MET A 441 -31.20 -1.83 -9.94
N GLN A 442 -30.41 -1.78 -8.87
CA GLN A 442 -30.89 -1.99 -7.49
C GLN A 442 -31.95 -0.93 -7.11
N ILE A 443 -31.68 0.34 -7.38
CA ILE A 443 -32.61 1.46 -7.15
C ILE A 443 -33.94 1.21 -7.90
N ARG A 444 -33.88 0.80 -9.16
CA ARG A 444 -35.05 0.54 -9.99
C ARG A 444 -35.91 -0.62 -9.46
N GLN A 445 -35.28 -1.69 -9.01
CA GLN A 445 -35.99 -2.89 -8.55
C GLN A 445 -36.67 -2.68 -7.19
N ARG A 446 -36.35 -1.60 -6.48
CA ARG A 446 -36.87 -1.24 -5.15
C ARG A 446 -36.75 -2.37 -4.12
N LYS A 447 -35.82 -3.30 -4.32
CA LYS A 447 -35.55 -4.42 -3.42
C LYS A 447 -34.30 -4.16 -2.60
N PHE A 448 -34.40 -4.36 -1.31
CA PHE A 448 -33.28 -4.27 -0.37
C PHE A 448 -32.80 -5.69 -0.06
N ASP A 449 -32.23 -6.34 -1.05
CA ASP A 449 -31.64 -7.65 -0.91
C ASP A 449 -30.18 -7.57 -0.43
N ILE A 450 -29.52 -8.70 -0.40
CA ILE A 450 -28.12 -8.79 0.05
C ILE A 450 -27.16 -7.93 -0.81
N SER A 451 -27.52 -7.59 -2.05
CA SER A 451 -26.70 -6.70 -2.89
C SER A 451 -26.56 -5.29 -2.30
N PHE A 452 -27.56 -4.87 -1.50
CA PHE A 452 -27.50 -3.62 -0.75
C PHE A 452 -26.34 -3.59 0.24
N VAL A 453 -26.00 -4.70 0.90
CA VAL A 453 -24.86 -4.79 1.82
C VAL A 453 -23.53 -4.53 1.10
N PHE A 454 -23.39 -5.03 -0.13
CA PHE A 454 -22.18 -4.75 -0.94
C PHE A 454 -22.09 -3.27 -1.31
N SER A 455 -23.20 -2.68 -1.76
CA SER A 455 -23.28 -1.25 -2.06
C SER A 455 -23.04 -0.39 -0.82
N LEU A 456 -23.61 -0.76 0.33
CA LEU A 456 -23.42 -0.06 1.60
C LEU A 456 -21.98 -0.17 2.11
N THR A 457 -21.32 -1.33 1.95
CA THR A 457 -19.91 -1.52 2.29
C THR A 457 -19.02 -0.65 1.40
N PHE A 458 -19.29 -0.59 0.10
CA PHE A 458 -18.56 0.27 -0.83
C PHE A 458 -18.76 1.74 -0.48
N LEU A 459 -20.00 2.18 -0.26
CA LEU A 459 -20.32 3.54 0.18
C LEU A 459 -19.56 3.91 1.45
N GLY A 460 -19.65 3.04 2.46
CA GLY A 460 -18.96 3.25 3.74
C GLY A 460 -17.45 3.36 3.57
N ALA A 461 -16.84 2.56 2.70
CA ALA A 461 -15.41 2.64 2.42
C ALA A 461 -15.02 3.97 1.75
N VAL A 462 -15.81 4.47 0.78
CA VAL A 462 -15.54 5.76 0.14
C VAL A 462 -15.69 6.90 1.16
N LEU A 463 -16.78 6.94 1.92
CA LEU A 463 -17.02 7.98 2.91
C LEU A 463 -15.96 7.97 4.03
N PHE A 464 -15.53 6.80 4.46
CA PHE A 464 -14.46 6.67 5.46
C PHE A 464 -13.17 7.31 4.96
N PHE A 465 -12.74 7.02 3.74
CA PHE A 465 -11.49 7.56 3.20
C PHE A 465 -11.58 9.03 2.77
N ILE A 466 -12.78 9.61 2.65
CA ILE A 466 -12.96 11.06 2.55
C ILE A 466 -12.57 11.75 3.86
N LEU A 467 -12.85 11.14 5.02
CA LEU A 467 -12.53 11.70 6.33
C LEU A 467 -11.12 11.36 6.80
N TRP A 468 -10.69 10.12 6.57
CA TRP A 468 -9.43 9.56 7.05
C TRP A 468 -8.25 9.95 6.16
N GLU A 469 -6.99 9.75 6.61
CA GLU A 469 -5.82 9.80 5.74
C GLU A 469 -6.06 9.02 4.44
N ALA A 470 -5.71 9.61 3.30
CA ALA A 470 -5.87 9.01 2.00
C ALA A 470 -4.62 8.21 1.61
N ASN A 471 -4.82 6.99 1.13
CA ASN A 471 -3.75 6.22 0.50
C ASN A 471 -4.36 5.18 -0.45
N ARG A 472 -3.81 5.06 -1.65
CA ARG A 472 -4.32 4.17 -2.69
C ARG A 472 -4.39 2.70 -2.27
N LYS A 473 -3.40 2.23 -1.49
CA LYS A 473 -3.37 0.87 -0.94
C LYS A 473 -4.59 0.49 -0.08
N TYR A 474 -5.35 1.48 0.40
CA TYR A 474 -6.43 1.21 1.37
C TYR A 474 -7.68 0.59 0.74
N ASN A 475 -7.88 0.74 -0.56
CA ASN A 475 -9.02 0.13 -1.26
C ASN A 475 -8.86 -1.38 -1.51
N VAL A 476 -7.65 -1.93 -1.40
CA VAL A 476 -7.31 -3.32 -1.75
C VAL A 476 -8.13 -4.34 -0.96
N CYS A 477 -8.35 -4.11 0.33
CA CYS A 477 -9.12 -5.03 1.16
C CYS A 477 -10.62 -5.09 0.77
N PHE A 478 -11.12 -4.10 0.02
CA PHE A 478 -12.50 -4.07 -0.49
C PHE A 478 -12.62 -4.57 -1.93
N MET A 479 -11.53 -5.12 -2.51
CA MET A 479 -11.50 -5.57 -3.90
C MET A 479 -12.66 -6.53 -4.24
N GLY A 480 -12.95 -7.50 -3.37
CA GLY A 480 -14.06 -8.42 -3.58
C GLY A 480 -15.42 -7.75 -3.66
N VAL A 481 -15.62 -6.64 -2.94
CA VAL A 481 -16.89 -5.91 -2.91
C VAL A 481 -17.15 -5.22 -4.25
N TYR A 482 -16.21 -4.42 -4.74
CA TYR A 482 -16.43 -3.72 -6.01
C TYR A 482 -16.36 -4.68 -7.21
N MET A 483 -15.63 -5.80 -7.13
CA MET A 483 -15.65 -6.84 -8.15
C MET A 483 -17.00 -7.59 -8.21
N LEU A 484 -17.66 -7.83 -7.06
CA LEU A 484 -19.00 -8.39 -7.01
C LEU A 484 -20.03 -7.44 -7.66
N LEU A 485 -19.95 -6.15 -7.36
CA LEU A 485 -20.81 -5.13 -7.98
C LEU A 485 -20.55 -5.01 -9.49
N MET A 486 -19.28 -5.08 -9.91
CA MET A 486 -18.89 -5.13 -11.32
C MET A 486 -19.51 -6.34 -12.03
N ALA A 487 -19.38 -7.55 -11.46
CA ALA A 487 -19.95 -8.76 -12.03
C ALA A 487 -21.48 -8.68 -12.14
N ASP A 488 -22.15 -8.11 -11.12
CA ASP A 488 -23.61 -7.88 -11.15
C ASP A 488 -24.00 -6.93 -12.28
N GLY A 489 -23.25 -5.84 -12.50
CA GLY A 489 -23.46 -4.92 -13.61
C GLY A 489 -23.27 -5.57 -14.98
N ILE A 490 -22.25 -6.41 -15.15
CA ILE A 490 -21.99 -7.18 -16.38
C ILE A 490 -23.17 -8.11 -16.68
N GLU A 491 -23.66 -8.87 -15.69
CA GLU A 491 -24.84 -9.72 -15.86
C GLU A 491 -26.06 -8.91 -16.31
N ARG A 492 -26.30 -7.76 -15.69
CA ARG A 492 -27.45 -6.90 -16.04
C ARG A 492 -27.34 -6.34 -17.45
N CYS A 493 -26.15 -5.90 -17.87
CA CYS A 493 -25.90 -5.50 -19.25
C CYS A 493 -26.15 -6.65 -20.23
N PHE A 494 -25.67 -7.84 -19.90
CA PHE A 494 -25.89 -9.04 -20.73
C PHE A 494 -27.38 -9.37 -20.87
N ARG A 495 -28.15 -9.38 -19.78
CA ARG A 495 -29.62 -9.62 -19.80
C ARG A 495 -30.36 -8.54 -20.59
N TYR A 496 -29.90 -7.30 -20.50
CA TYR A 496 -30.43 -6.19 -21.26
C TYR A 496 -30.22 -6.37 -22.76
N VAL A 497 -29.00 -6.68 -23.20
CA VAL A 497 -28.69 -6.96 -24.61
C VAL A 497 -29.48 -8.09 -25.17
N ARG A 498 -29.78 -9.10 -24.35
CA ARG A 498 -30.68 -10.24 -24.75
C ARG A 498 -32.18 -9.95 -24.72
N GLY A 499 -32.58 -8.72 -24.41
CA GLY A 499 -34.01 -8.35 -24.39
C GLY A 499 -34.79 -8.86 -23.19
N VAL A 500 -34.14 -9.49 -22.21
CA VAL A 500 -34.78 -10.00 -20.97
C VAL A 500 -35.23 -8.86 -20.06
N GLU A 501 -34.50 -7.74 -20.07
CA GLU A 501 -34.82 -6.54 -19.31
C GLU A 501 -35.07 -5.35 -20.27
N ARG A 502 -36.37 -5.07 -20.60
CA ARG A 502 -36.73 -3.88 -21.40
C ARG A 502 -37.02 -2.69 -20.49
N THR A 503 -36.40 -1.55 -20.78
CA THR A 503 -36.71 -0.27 -20.14
C THR A 503 -37.55 0.61 -21.04
N GLY A 504 -38.54 1.34 -20.49
CA GLY A 504 -39.36 2.29 -21.26
C GLY A 504 -38.50 3.42 -21.87
N THR A 505 -38.82 3.77 -23.12
CA THR A 505 -38.01 4.68 -23.95
C THR A 505 -37.89 6.14 -23.41
N GLY A 506 -38.94 6.63 -22.70
CA GLY A 506 -38.92 8.00 -22.15
C GLY A 506 -37.99 8.24 -20.97
N ILE A 507 -37.86 7.25 -20.08
CA ILE A 507 -36.97 7.31 -18.92
C ILE A 507 -35.50 7.24 -19.36
N ARG A 508 -35.19 6.48 -20.42
CA ARG A 508 -33.85 6.36 -20.99
C ARG A 508 -33.30 7.72 -21.46
N LYS A 509 -34.09 8.49 -22.21
CA LYS A 509 -33.66 9.80 -22.69
C LYS A 509 -33.37 10.76 -21.54
N ARG A 510 -34.26 10.85 -20.54
CA ARG A 510 -34.08 11.73 -19.38
C ARG A 510 -32.86 11.33 -18.54
N LEU A 511 -32.69 10.03 -18.24
CA LEU A 511 -31.54 9.53 -17.50
C LEU A 511 -30.24 9.76 -18.28
N GLY A 512 -30.22 9.51 -19.59
CA GLY A 512 -29.08 9.77 -20.46
C GLY A 512 -28.66 11.24 -20.48
N VAL A 513 -29.63 12.17 -20.58
CA VAL A 513 -29.36 13.62 -20.53
C VAL A 513 -28.83 14.04 -19.16
N CYS A 514 -29.45 13.58 -18.05
CA CYS A 514 -28.96 13.88 -16.70
C CYS A 514 -27.55 13.33 -16.47
N MET A 515 -27.26 12.10 -16.93
CA MET A 515 -25.92 11.52 -16.83
C MET A 515 -24.89 12.27 -17.70
N ALA A 516 -25.28 12.74 -18.90
CA ALA A 516 -24.38 13.53 -19.74
C ALA A 516 -24.05 14.89 -19.09
N ILE A 517 -25.06 15.61 -18.58
CA ILE A 517 -24.83 16.88 -17.85
C ILE A 517 -23.97 16.64 -16.62
N PHE A 518 -24.29 15.64 -15.82
CA PHE A 518 -23.53 15.29 -14.64
C PHE A 518 -22.10 14.87 -15.00
N GLY A 519 -21.91 14.11 -16.09
CA GLY A 519 -20.60 13.73 -16.61
C GLY A 519 -19.76 14.93 -17.01
N VAL A 520 -20.34 15.93 -17.68
CA VAL A 520 -19.64 17.17 -18.06
C VAL A 520 -19.22 17.96 -16.83
N LEU A 521 -20.10 18.08 -15.81
CA LEU A 521 -19.78 18.79 -14.58
C LEU A 521 -18.67 18.07 -13.79
N CYS A 522 -18.76 16.74 -13.67
CA CYS A 522 -17.72 15.94 -13.01
C CYS A 522 -16.40 15.97 -13.78
N PHE A 523 -16.44 15.96 -15.11
CA PHE A 523 -15.25 16.09 -15.96
C PHE A 523 -14.56 17.44 -15.72
N GLY A 524 -15.30 18.55 -15.72
CA GLY A 524 -14.75 19.87 -15.41
C GLY A 524 -14.11 19.93 -14.02
N LEU A 525 -14.81 19.40 -12.99
CA LEU A 525 -14.27 19.31 -11.65
C LEU A 525 -13.00 18.46 -11.59
N THR A 526 -13.00 17.31 -12.27
CA THR A 526 -11.84 16.40 -12.32
C THR A 526 -10.65 17.09 -12.98
N MET A 527 -10.84 17.81 -14.08
CA MET A 527 -9.78 18.60 -14.73
C MET A 527 -9.18 19.63 -13.78
N GLN A 528 -10.01 20.34 -13.03
CA GLN A 528 -9.53 21.31 -12.05
C GLN A 528 -8.74 20.64 -10.92
N LEU A 529 -9.21 19.49 -10.41
CA LEU A 529 -8.52 18.70 -9.39
C LEU A 529 -7.17 18.18 -9.90
N GLN A 530 -7.13 17.70 -11.15
CA GLN A 530 -5.92 17.21 -11.81
C GLN A 530 -4.84 18.28 -11.91
N ILE A 531 -5.19 19.46 -12.40
CA ILE A 531 -4.24 20.57 -12.54
C ILE A 531 -3.62 20.92 -11.19
N LYS A 532 -4.44 21.03 -10.13
CA LYS A 532 -3.93 21.30 -8.78
C LYS A 532 -3.05 20.17 -8.23
N THR A 533 -3.42 18.91 -8.47
CA THR A 533 -2.65 17.75 -8.01
C THR A 533 -1.31 17.68 -8.72
N VAL A 534 -1.24 17.91 -10.01
CA VAL A 534 0.00 17.96 -10.79
C VAL A 534 0.89 19.12 -10.30
N GLN A 535 0.34 20.30 -10.08
CA GLN A 535 1.09 21.42 -9.52
C GLN A 535 1.65 21.13 -8.12
N GLY A 536 0.87 20.43 -7.26
CA GLY A 536 1.33 19.98 -5.94
C GLY A 536 2.43 18.92 -6.02
N GLN A 537 2.37 18.02 -6.99
CA GLN A 537 3.36 16.96 -7.19
C GLN A 537 4.64 17.46 -7.86
N GLU A 538 4.61 18.48 -8.69
CA GLU A 538 5.83 19.11 -9.20
C GLU A 538 6.71 19.66 -8.08
N LYS A 539 6.14 20.14 -6.97
CA LYS A 539 6.87 20.54 -5.76
C LYS A 539 7.44 19.36 -4.97
N THR A 540 6.83 18.17 -5.07
CA THR A 540 7.27 16.93 -4.41
C THR A 540 7.96 15.95 -5.37
N GLY A 541 7.95 16.25 -6.66
CA GLY A 541 8.41 15.41 -7.77
C GLY A 541 9.91 15.19 -7.83
N GLU A 542 10.49 14.78 -6.73
CA GLU A 542 11.70 14.00 -6.77
C GLU A 542 11.35 12.65 -7.41
N ASN A 543 11.61 12.52 -8.70
CA ASN A 543 11.87 11.23 -9.31
C ASN A 543 13.13 10.66 -8.67
N VAL A 544 12.95 10.20 -7.45
CA VAL A 544 13.96 9.53 -6.67
C VAL A 544 14.14 8.16 -7.28
N VAL A 545 15.10 8.06 -8.13
CA VAL A 545 15.32 6.85 -8.91
C VAL A 545 15.92 5.76 -8.04
N TYR A 546 16.72 6.05 -7.03
CA TYR A 546 17.29 5.04 -6.13
C TYR A 546 17.71 5.71 -4.81
N HIS A 547 16.91 5.53 -3.76
CA HIS A 547 17.33 5.79 -2.41
C HIS A 547 17.76 4.50 -1.73
N CYS A 548 19.03 4.27 -1.63
CA CYS A 548 19.53 3.45 -0.55
C CYS A 548 19.53 4.30 0.73
N ARG A 549 18.41 4.37 1.39
CA ARG A 549 18.37 4.82 2.76
C ARG A 549 18.74 3.64 3.63
N ASN A 550 19.85 3.70 4.34
CA ASN A 550 20.03 2.89 5.54
C ASN A 550 19.00 3.36 6.55
N TYR A 551 17.81 2.77 6.48
CA TYR A 551 16.88 2.76 7.59
C TYR A 551 17.30 1.61 8.47
N PRO A 552 17.94 1.85 9.62
CA PRO A 552 18.37 0.76 10.48
C PRO A 552 17.19 -0.12 10.91
N ASP A 553 15.97 0.41 10.84
CA ASP A 553 14.78 -0.20 11.40
C ASP A 553 13.70 -0.60 10.37
N SER A 554 13.91 -0.34 9.07
CA SER A 554 12.86 -0.51 8.04
C SER A 554 13.21 -1.46 6.91
N VAL A 555 14.34 -2.16 7.01
CA VAL A 555 14.84 -3.04 5.96
C VAL A 555 14.48 -4.48 6.32
N PRO A 556 13.84 -5.26 5.40
CA PRO A 556 13.44 -6.61 5.70
C PRO A 556 14.65 -7.51 5.95
N VAL A 557 14.54 -8.34 6.97
CA VAL A 557 15.49 -9.41 7.25
C VAL A 557 15.03 -10.65 6.50
N ASN A 558 15.85 -11.16 5.60
CA ASN A 558 15.50 -12.31 4.78
C ASN A 558 15.77 -13.65 5.48
N THR A 559 16.35 -13.64 6.68
CA THR A 559 16.81 -14.86 7.37
C THR A 559 16.67 -14.78 8.88
N VAL A 560 16.31 -15.89 9.50
CA VAL A 560 16.19 -16.08 10.96
C VAL A 560 17.54 -16.56 11.57
N ASP A 561 18.61 -16.60 10.82
CA ASP A 561 19.91 -17.11 11.28
C ASP A 561 20.57 -16.18 12.32
N LYS A 562 20.70 -16.67 13.56
CA LYS A 562 21.32 -15.95 14.67
C LYS A 562 22.78 -15.55 14.43
N LYS A 563 23.55 -16.37 13.69
CA LYS A 563 24.96 -16.09 13.39
C LYS A 563 25.09 -14.87 12.46
N LYS A 564 24.13 -14.68 11.55
CA LYS A 564 24.08 -13.52 10.65
C LYS A 564 23.50 -12.27 11.32
N ALA A 565 22.64 -12.41 12.32
CA ALA A 565 22.06 -11.30 13.05
C ALA A 565 23.11 -10.38 13.71
N GLY A 566 24.21 -10.93 14.22
CA GLY A 566 25.35 -10.15 14.74
C GLY A 566 26.12 -9.35 13.68
N GLN A 567 26.01 -9.72 12.42
CA GLN A 567 26.68 -9.04 11.30
C GLN A 567 25.99 -7.78 10.83
N PHE A 568 24.76 -7.51 11.27
CA PHE A 568 23.95 -6.36 10.86
C PHE A 568 24.45 -5.01 11.36
N LYS A 569 25.43 -4.99 12.25
CA LYS A 569 26.14 -3.79 12.68
C LYS A 569 27.42 -3.55 11.89
N ARG A 570 27.66 -4.31 10.83
CA ARG A 570 28.92 -4.19 10.08
C ARG A 570 29.09 -2.81 9.46
N ARG A 571 30.13 -2.19 9.89
CA ARG A 571 30.75 -1.07 9.23
C ARG A 571 31.83 -1.63 8.32
N VAL A 572 31.79 -1.25 7.08
CA VAL A 572 32.88 -1.58 6.17
C VAL A 572 34.03 -0.66 6.48
N VAL A 573 35.12 -1.24 6.95
CA VAL A 573 36.36 -0.51 7.11
C VAL A 573 37.04 -0.45 5.75
N MET A 574 37.24 0.75 5.23
CA MET A 574 37.84 0.98 3.94
C MET A 574 39.36 0.86 4.04
N GLU A 575 39.88 -0.31 3.70
CA GLU A 575 41.33 -0.52 3.76
C GLU A 575 42.04 -0.08 2.45
N GLN A 576 41.43 -0.29 1.31
CA GLN A 576 41.98 0.08 0.02
C GLN A 576 41.01 0.73 -0.94
N THR A 577 40.05 -0.02 -1.48
CA THR A 577 39.14 0.47 -2.52
C THR A 577 37.76 -0.14 -2.40
N ILE A 578 36.75 0.69 -2.51
CA ILE A 578 35.35 0.29 -2.62
C ILE A 578 34.84 0.67 -4.00
N LEU A 579 34.22 -0.28 -4.69
CA LEU A 579 33.62 -0.12 -5.99
C LEU A 579 32.14 -0.46 -5.91
N GLN A 580 31.28 0.44 -6.36
CA GLN A 580 29.86 0.17 -6.52
C GLN A 580 29.44 0.43 -7.95
N GLY A 581 29.04 -0.62 -8.66
CA GLY A 581 28.42 -0.52 -9.98
C GLY A 581 26.94 -0.15 -9.84
N GLN A 582 26.50 0.82 -10.63
CA GLN A 582 25.11 1.23 -10.70
C GLN A 582 24.70 1.47 -12.13
N ARG A 583 23.72 0.70 -12.62
CA ARG A 583 23.02 1.00 -13.86
C ARG A 583 21.95 2.04 -13.59
N ILE A 584 21.98 3.13 -14.31
CA ILE A 584 21.04 4.25 -14.19
C ILE A 584 20.19 4.26 -15.45
N GLU A 585 18.86 4.18 -15.30
CA GLU A 585 17.95 4.36 -16.44
C GLU A 585 18.09 5.77 -17.03
N ALA A 586 17.83 5.88 -18.34
CA ALA A 586 18.00 7.09 -19.10
C ALA A 586 17.37 8.32 -18.42
N GLY A 587 18.15 9.35 -18.25
CA GLY A 587 17.75 10.62 -17.67
C GLY A 587 18.94 11.30 -16.99
N ASP A 588 18.97 12.61 -17.07
CA ASP A 588 20.02 13.46 -16.50
C ASP A 588 20.07 13.38 -14.98
N LYS A 589 20.98 12.61 -14.44
CA LYS A 589 21.21 12.49 -12.99
C LYS A 589 22.47 13.21 -12.61
N GLU A 590 22.31 14.21 -11.76
CA GLU A 590 23.37 15.17 -11.51
C GLU A 590 24.11 14.98 -10.18
N LYS A 591 23.47 14.29 -9.24
CA LYS A 591 23.98 14.26 -7.86
C LYS A 591 24.03 12.84 -7.32
N ILE A 592 25.21 12.41 -6.93
CA ILE A 592 25.43 11.16 -6.19
C ILE A 592 25.75 11.52 -4.75
N THR A 593 25.01 10.99 -3.79
CA THR A 593 25.25 11.20 -2.36
C THR A 593 25.64 9.86 -1.74
N ILE A 594 26.80 9.81 -1.09
CA ILE A 594 27.30 8.63 -0.39
C ILE A 594 27.22 8.90 1.11
N ASN A 595 26.61 7.99 1.85
CA ASN A 595 26.53 8.10 3.30
C ASN A 595 27.71 7.38 3.95
N PHE A 596 28.32 8.01 4.96
CA PHE A 596 29.42 7.47 5.71
C PHE A 596 29.35 7.88 7.18
N GLU A 597 30.18 7.27 8.03
CA GLU A 597 30.35 7.61 9.44
C GLU A 597 31.81 7.93 9.70
N VAL A 598 32.07 9.02 10.45
CA VAL A 598 33.42 9.36 10.86
C VAL A 598 33.75 8.63 12.15
N LYS A 599 34.76 7.78 12.11
CA LYS A 599 35.17 6.91 13.24
C LYS A 599 35.61 7.71 14.50
N GLU A 600 36.18 8.88 14.32
CA GLU A 600 36.63 9.74 15.41
C GLU A 600 35.49 10.28 16.29
N LYS A 601 34.34 10.60 15.70
CA LYS A 601 33.16 11.10 16.43
C LYS A 601 32.62 10.10 17.45
N LYS A 602 32.78 8.79 17.19
CA LYS A 602 32.33 7.73 18.07
C LYS A 602 33.27 7.49 19.25
N LEU A 603 34.56 7.61 19.02
CA LEU A 603 35.58 7.53 20.09
C LEU A 603 35.43 8.70 21.08
N LEU A 604 35.14 9.91 20.59
CA LEU A 604 34.84 11.08 21.43
C LEU A 604 33.52 10.95 22.21
N LYS A 605 32.47 10.36 21.62
CA LYS A 605 31.21 10.06 22.32
C LYS A 605 31.41 9.00 23.41
N GLN A 606 32.18 7.94 23.15
CA GLN A 606 32.50 6.90 24.14
C GLN A 606 33.38 7.46 25.28
N GLY A 607 34.32 8.36 24.99
CA GLY A 607 35.13 9.03 26.01
C GLY A 607 34.33 9.98 26.91
N LYS A 608 33.28 10.64 26.40
CA LYS A 608 32.36 11.47 27.19
C LYS A 608 31.46 10.70 28.14
N ASN A 609 31.14 9.44 27.82
CA ASN A 609 30.28 8.59 28.67
C ASN A 609 31.05 7.82 29.76
N LEU A 610 32.36 7.85 29.75
CA LEU A 610 33.22 7.24 30.77
C LEU A 610 33.59 8.29 31.84
N LYS A 611 32.74 8.46 32.85
CA LYS A 611 33.00 9.27 34.05
C LYS A 611 34.20 8.80 34.91
N LYS A 612 34.89 7.74 34.52
CA LYS A 612 36.14 7.26 35.15
C LYS A 612 37.24 7.16 34.09
N GLY A 613 38.06 8.17 33.94
CA GLY A 613 39.26 8.07 33.13
C GLY A 613 39.69 9.30 32.36
N LEU A 614 39.74 10.46 33.00
CA LEU A 614 40.35 11.66 32.40
C LEU A 614 41.72 11.38 31.77
N THR A 615 42.49 10.43 32.33
CA THR A 615 43.79 10.00 31.82
C THR A 615 43.65 9.18 30.51
N LYS A 616 42.66 8.31 30.41
CA LYS A 616 42.40 7.53 29.18
C LYS A 616 41.84 8.41 28.06
N ALA A 617 40.99 9.38 28.39
CA ALA A 617 40.46 10.35 27.42
C ALA A 617 41.58 11.28 26.90
N ARG A 618 42.52 11.73 27.74
CA ARG A 618 43.68 12.50 27.31
C ARG A 618 44.64 11.68 26.44
N ALA A 619 44.90 10.42 26.79
CA ALA A 619 45.73 9.55 25.98
C ALA A 619 45.08 9.24 24.61
N LEU A 620 43.75 9.09 24.57
CA LEU A 620 42.99 8.92 23.30
C LEU A 620 42.99 10.21 22.47
N LYS A 621 42.84 11.39 23.12
CA LYS A 621 42.89 12.68 22.47
C LYS A 621 44.26 12.93 21.85
N ASN A 622 45.34 12.65 22.60
CA ASN A 622 46.72 12.77 22.10
C ASN A 622 47.07 11.78 20.99
N LYS A 623 46.40 10.59 20.96
CA LYS A 623 46.52 9.63 19.85
C LYS A 623 45.78 10.05 18.59
N ILE A 624 44.74 10.85 18.76
CA ILE A 624 43.89 11.38 17.66
C ILE A 624 44.53 12.65 17.08
N GLU A 625 45.16 13.48 17.91
CA GLU A 625 45.73 14.80 17.54
C GLU A 625 47.13 14.72 16.93
N LYS A 626 47.82 13.57 16.97
CA LYS A 626 49.12 13.45 16.29
C LYS A 626 48.91 13.19 14.79
N PRO A 627 49.22 14.16 13.91
CA PRO A 627 49.05 13.99 12.46
C PRO A 627 50.18 13.12 11.93
N SER A 628 49.92 11.83 11.76
CA SER A 628 50.87 10.97 11.06
C SER A 628 50.27 10.49 9.74
N GLY A 629 50.55 11.20 8.67
CA GLY A 629 50.21 10.84 7.29
C GLY A 629 49.00 11.57 6.73
N ARG A 630 49.05 11.88 5.41
CA ARG A 630 47.91 12.47 4.68
C ARG A 630 46.70 11.57 4.77
N LYS A 631 45.65 12.04 5.40
CA LYS A 631 44.32 11.37 5.42
C LYS A 631 43.54 11.88 4.21
N GLU A 632 43.79 11.26 3.06
CA GLU A 632 43.13 11.61 1.79
C GLU A 632 42.36 10.42 1.22
N TYR A 633 41.23 10.72 0.62
CA TYR A 633 40.39 9.77 -0.10
C TYR A 633 40.28 10.21 -1.56
N ARG A 634 40.26 9.26 -2.47
CA ARG A 634 39.94 9.50 -3.87
C ARG A 634 38.55 8.98 -4.18
N VAL A 635 37.73 9.85 -4.73
CA VAL A 635 36.38 9.52 -5.20
C VAL A 635 36.36 9.68 -6.70
N GLU A 636 36.01 8.64 -7.39
CA GLU A 636 35.91 8.60 -8.85
C GLU A 636 34.56 8.06 -9.28
N VAL A 637 34.01 8.62 -10.38
CA VAL A 637 32.83 8.10 -11.09
C VAL A 637 33.27 7.76 -12.50
N ILE A 638 33.04 6.54 -12.89
CA ILE A 638 33.46 5.95 -14.17
C ILE A 638 32.20 5.52 -14.92
N SER A 639 32.12 5.86 -16.20
CA SER A 639 31.06 5.35 -17.08
C SER A 639 31.18 3.84 -17.28
N LEU A 640 30.11 3.11 -17.09
CA LEU A 640 30.07 1.68 -17.42
C LEU A 640 30.02 1.42 -18.91
N GLN A 641 29.64 2.40 -19.72
CA GLN A 641 29.57 2.31 -21.17
C GLN A 641 30.93 2.58 -21.81
N SER A 642 31.48 3.77 -21.60
CA SER A 642 32.75 4.21 -22.21
C SER A 642 33.98 3.78 -21.41
N ARG A 643 33.81 3.32 -20.18
CA ARG A 643 34.85 3.05 -19.20
C ARG A 643 35.75 4.26 -18.87
N GLN A 644 35.35 5.44 -19.30
CA GLN A 644 36.07 6.67 -19.04
C GLN A 644 35.74 7.22 -17.66
N LYS A 645 36.71 7.91 -17.07
CA LYS A 645 36.50 8.62 -15.80
C LYS A 645 35.75 9.93 -16.05
N LEU A 646 34.53 10.00 -15.55
CA LEU A 646 33.65 11.15 -15.67
C LEU A 646 33.93 12.20 -14.59
N TYR A 647 34.32 11.73 -13.40
CA TYR A 647 34.58 12.57 -12.24
C TYR A 647 35.69 11.95 -11.40
N GLY A 648 36.58 12.79 -10.87
CA GLY A 648 37.60 12.37 -9.92
C GLY A 648 38.04 13.53 -9.06
N ARG A 649 37.98 13.32 -7.74
CA ARG A 649 38.39 14.30 -6.74
C ARG A 649 39.11 13.63 -5.59
N LYS A 650 40.14 14.29 -5.09
CA LYS A 650 40.72 13.99 -3.78
C LYS A 650 39.92 14.75 -2.72
N VAL A 651 39.58 14.07 -1.65
CA VAL A 651 38.82 14.61 -0.52
C VAL A 651 39.66 14.43 0.73
N SER A 652 40.02 15.52 1.38
CA SER A 652 40.77 15.47 2.65
C SER A 652 39.87 15.17 3.83
N GLN A 653 40.40 14.63 4.90
CA GLN A 653 39.67 14.40 6.14
C GLN A 653 38.96 15.66 6.65
N ALA A 654 39.60 16.81 6.61
CA ALA A 654 39.03 18.08 7.05
C ALA A 654 37.76 18.48 6.28
N GLN A 655 37.64 18.07 5.02
CA GLN A 655 36.43 18.31 4.20
C GLN A 655 35.28 17.39 4.57
N LEU A 656 35.54 16.29 5.29
CA LEU A 656 34.56 15.31 5.74
C LEU A 656 34.16 15.51 7.21
N ASP A 657 34.96 16.25 7.97
CA ASP A 657 34.71 16.48 9.39
C ASP A 657 33.36 17.16 9.61
N GLY A 658 32.59 16.61 10.53
CA GLY A 658 31.21 17.05 10.80
C GLY A 658 30.13 16.67 9.77
N LYS A 659 30.50 16.05 8.66
CA LYS A 659 29.58 15.63 7.60
C LYS A 659 29.34 14.11 7.65
N GLU A 660 28.12 13.72 7.40
CA GLU A 660 27.73 12.29 7.28
C GLU A 660 27.47 11.89 5.83
N ARG A 661 27.64 12.81 4.88
CA ARG A 661 27.33 12.62 3.47
C ARG A 661 28.38 13.25 2.58
N LEU A 662 28.82 12.50 1.58
CA LEU A 662 29.67 12.98 0.49
C LEU A 662 28.80 13.18 -0.75
N VAL A 663 28.76 14.41 -1.24
CA VAL A 663 27.95 14.77 -2.42
C VAL A 663 28.87 14.98 -3.62
N ILE A 664 28.58 14.26 -4.70
CA ILE A 664 29.26 14.34 -5.99
C ILE A 664 28.28 14.94 -7.00
N ARG A 665 28.67 16.01 -7.67
CA ARG A 665 27.91 16.60 -8.77
C ARG A 665 28.61 16.27 -10.08
N LEU A 666 27.92 15.59 -11.00
CA LEU A 666 28.44 15.24 -12.31
C LEU A 666 28.24 16.42 -13.27
N PRO A 667 29.29 16.89 -13.97
CA PRO A 667 29.16 17.94 -14.98
C PRO A 667 28.28 17.48 -16.16
N ARG A 668 27.48 18.40 -16.70
CA ARG A 668 26.55 18.10 -17.84
C ARG A 668 27.25 17.45 -19.03
N ALA A 669 28.39 17.98 -19.41
CA ALA A 669 29.17 17.51 -20.57
C ALA A 669 29.79 16.11 -20.41
N ARG A 670 29.72 15.51 -19.24
CA ARG A 670 30.33 14.21 -18.94
C ARG A 670 29.31 13.17 -18.49
N ARG A 671 28.05 13.36 -18.84
CA ARG A 671 26.99 12.44 -18.49
C ARG A 671 26.85 11.41 -19.60
N ASP A 672 26.99 10.17 -19.22
CA ASP A 672 26.72 9.03 -20.07
C ASP A 672 25.55 8.27 -19.44
N SER A 673 24.40 8.31 -20.11
CA SER A 673 23.11 7.94 -19.51
C SER A 673 22.69 6.48 -19.77
N THR A 674 23.39 5.73 -20.60
CA THR A 674 22.82 4.51 -21.18
C THR A 674 23.12 3.22 -20.43
N LYS A 675 24.29 3.11 -19.75
CA LYS A 675 24.69 1.86 -19.07
C LYS A 675 24.95 1.99 -17.55
N GLY A 676 24.99 3.22 -17.03
CA GLY A 676 25.22 3.50 -15.61
C GLY A 676 26.66 3.85 -15.23
N TYR A 677 26.87 3.97 -13.94
CA TYR A 677 28.13 4.47 -13.38
C TYR A 677 28.73 3.48 -12.38
N LEU A 678 30.08 3.46 -12.35
CA LEU A 678 30.86 2.82 -11.31
C LEU A 678 31.37 3.90 -10.37
N VAL A 679 31.00 3.83 -9.10
CA VAL A 679 31.52 4.72 -8.06
C VAL A 679 32.68 4.01 -7.37
N ARG A 680 33.87 4.64 -7.41
CA ARG A 680 35.08 4.13 -6.77
C ARG A 680 35.50 5.04 -5.62
N LEU A 681 35.65 4.47 -4.44
CA LEU A 681 36.22 5.12 -3.26
C LEU A 681 37.56 4.45 -2.93
N SER A 682 38.64 5.21 -2.92
CA SER A 682 39.96 4.71 -2.57
C SER A 682 40.56 5.50 -1.42
N HIS A 683 41.23 4.81 -0.51
CA HIS A 683 42.00 5.42 0.52
C HIS A 683 43.43 5.61 0.05
N LEU A 684 44.01 6.80 0.25
CA LEU A 684 45.34 7.17 -0.22
C LEU A 684 46.40 7.19 0.88
N GLY A 685 46.09 6.81 2.10
CA GLY A 685 46.99 6.86 3.25
C GLY A 685 46.96 5.59 4.12
N LYS A 686 47.85 5.52 5.11
CA LYS A 686 47.97 4.36 6.01
C LYS A 686 46.89 4.30 7.12
N LYS A 687 46.22 5.43 7.42
CA LYS A 687 45.13 5.48 8.41
C LYS A 687 43.86 6.05 7.80
N TYR A 688 42.75 5.44 8.10
CA TYR A 688 41.43 5.79 7.58
C TYR A 688 40.43 6.06 8.72
N THR A 689 39.57 7.04 8.51
CA THR A 689 38.56 7.47 9.47
C THR A 689 37.16 7.47 8.85
N MET A 690 37.05 7.55 7.51
CA MET A 690 35.80 7.43 6.81
C MET A 690 35.37 5.98 6.72
N VAL A 691 34.19 5.67 7.24
CA VAL A 691 33.56 4.35 7.20
C VAL A 691 32.30 4.47 6.37
N PRO A 692 32.30 4.05 5.10
CA PRO A 692 31.10 4.04 4.29
C PRO A 692 30.02 3.16 4.90
N LYS A 693 28.79 3.64 4.85
CA LYS A 693 27.64 2.85 5.25
C LYS A 693 27.24 1.92 4.10
N VAL A 694 26.95 0.69 4.42
CA VAL A 694 26.44 -0.30 3.46
C VAL A 694 25.03 -0.74 3.87
N SER A 695 24.33 -1.44 2.97
CA SER A 695 23.05 -2.03 3.29
C SER A 695 23.14 -2.88 4.57
N ARG A 696 22.11 -2.80 5.40
CA ARG A 696 22.11 -3.47 6.72
C ARG A 696 22.17 -4.98 6.60
N PHE A 697 21.56 -5.52 5.56
CA PHE A 697 21.44 -6.96 5.33
C PHE A 697 22.12 -7.36 4.02
N PRO A 698 22.80 -8.52 3.98
CA PRO A 698 23.54 -8.93 2.81
C PRO A 698 22.66 -9.22 1.59
N ASP A 699 21.41 -9.63 1.79
CA ASP A 699 20.49 -9.96 0.68
C ASP A 699 19.69 -8.74 0.22
N LEU A 700 19.93 -7.56 0.81
CA LEU A 700 19.34 -6.32 0.37
C LEU A 700 20.18 -5.73 -0.76
N ASN A 701 19.62 -5.69 -1.94
CA ASN A 701 20.25 -5.10 -3.11
C ASN A 701 19.38 -3.96 -3.67
N PRO A 702 19.45 -2.75 -3.10
CA PRO A 702 18.74 -1.59 -3.62
C PRO A 702 19.29 -1.12 -4.98
N TYR A 703 20.45 -1.62 -5.41
CA TYR A 703 21.06 -1.37 -6.71
C TYR A 703 21.17 -2.65 -7.53
N PRO A 704 20.08 -3.09 -8.16
CA PRO A 704 19.99 -4.40 -8.79
C PRO A 704 20.93 -4.59 -10.00
N TYR A 705 21.40 -3.48 -10.57
CA TYR A 705 22.30 -3.48 -11.72
C TYR A 705 23.72 -3.12 -11.30
N GLY A 706 24.33 -3.94 -10.50
CA GLY A 706 25.68 -3.74 -10.06
C GLY A 706 26.02 -4.57 -8.85
N SER A 707 27.24 -4.44 -8.36
CA SER A 707 27.69 -5.14 -7.16
C SER A 707 28.67 -4.25 -6.40
N LEU A 708 28.69 -4.39 -5.08
CA LEU A 708 29.66 -3.77 -4.22
C LEU A 708 30.90 -4.68 -4.14
N TYR A 709 32.04 -4.13 -4.45
CA TYR A 709 33.32 -4.79 -4.26
C TYR A 709 34.11 -4.06 -3.17
N ILE A 710 34.67 -4.79 -2.24
CA ILE A 710 35.53 -4.27 -1.19
C ILE A 710 36.89 -4.96 -1.31
N ASN A 711 37.93 -4.19 -1.54
CA ASN A 711 39.29 -4.71 -1.77
C ASN A 711 39.36 -5.78 -2.89
N GLY A 712 38.58 -5.58 -3.95
CA GLY A 712 38.49 -6.48 -5.09
C GLY A 712 37.55 -7.69 -4.90
N GLN A 713 37.03 -7.94 -3.71
CA GLN A 713 36.10 -9.03 -3.46
C GLN A 713 34.65 -8.56 -3.60
N LYS A 714 33.87 -9.30 -4.35
CA LYS A 714 32.41 -9.07 -4.49
C LYS A 714 31.73 -9.35 -3.16
N THR A 715 30.83 -8.46 -2.76
CA THR A 715 30.03 -8.61 -1.55
C THR A 715 28.53 -8.75 -1.89
N SER A 716 27.75 -9.25 -0.93
CA SER A 716 26.29 -9.26 -1.01
C SER A 716 25.64 -8.00 -0.44
N TYR A 717 26.45 -6.99 -0.11
CA TYR A 717 25.97 -5.69 0.37
C TYR A 717 26.00 -4.66 -0.74
N ASP A 718 25.24 -3.58 -0.57
CA ASP A 718 25.31 -2.38 -1.40
C ASP A 718 25.82 -1.18 -0.61
N LEU A 719 26.50 -0.28 -1.30
CA LEU A 719 26.94 0.99 -0.73
C LEU A 719 25.72 1.89 -0.48
N SER A 720 25.65 2.48 0.71
CA SER A 720 24.62 3.47 1.03
C SER A 720 24.86 4.76 0.25
N MET A 721 24.14 4.90 -0.88
CA MET A 721 24.21 6.08 -1.71
C MET A 721 22.84 6.44 -2.26
N SER A 722 22.69 7.64 -2.78
CA SER A 722 21.50 8.07 -3.54
C SER A 722 21.94 8.83 -4.79
N ILE A 723 21.14 8.71 -5.83
CA ILE A 723 21.37 9.39 -7.10
C ILE A 723 20.11 10.18 -7.43
N SER A 724 20.22 11.50 -7.60
CA SER A 724 19.09 12.38 -7.86
C SER A 724 19.35 13.33 -9.02
N LYS A 725 18.29 13.76 -9.70
CA LYS A 725 18.34 14.91 -10.61
C LYS A 725 18.45 16.20 -9.82
N LYS A 726 19.03 17.24 -10.43
CA LYS A 726 18.97 18.59 -9.88
C LYS A 726 17.54 19.11 -10.07
N HIS A 727 16.87 19.51 -8.98
CA HIS A 727 15.75 20.42 -9.11
C HIS A 727 16.27 21.77 -9.67
N LYS A 728 15.62 22.30 -10.67
CA LYS A 728 15.67 23.75 -10.85
C LYS A 728 15.09 24.32 -9.57
N ASP A 729 15.91 25.04 -8.81
CA ASP A 729 15.43 25.86 -7.72
C ASP A 729 14.39 26.81 -8.33
N ILE A 730 13.14 26.48 -8.15
CA ILE A 730 12.05 27.43 -8.36
C ILE A 730 12.16 28.30 -7.11
N GLN A 731 12.81 29.43 -7.24
CA GLN A 731 12.73 30.50 -6.26
C GLN A 731 11.24 30.80 -6.06
N ALA A 732 10.83 30.71 -4.79
CA ALA A 732 9.49 31.01 -4.32
C ALA A 732 9.08 32.44 -4.63
#